data_dfc8906a3dce4ceb7d31850b71494c33
#
_entry.id   dfc8906a3dce4ceb7d31850b71494c33
#
_cell.length_a   1.000
_cell.length_b   1.000
_cell.length_c   1.000
_cell.angle_alpha   90.00
_cell.angle_beta   90.00
_cell.angle_gamma   90.00
#
_symmetry.space_group_name_H-M   'P 1'
#
loop_
_entity.id
_entity.type
_entity.pdbx_description
1 polymer ?
#
loop_
_entity_poly.entity_id
_entity_poly.type
_entity_poly.pdbx_seq_one_letter_code
_entity_poly.pdbx_strand_id
1 'polypeptide(L)'
;MKDGFLKAAAFSPALRVADCTYNAQQVLEQLQAAVQRGVKLAVFPEFCLTGYTCGDLFLQRTLQQGALDALEWLLAQTRTLDTVTLVGLPLLVHGKLYNCAAVLCRGQLLGIVPKTYLPNYGEFYEKRQFTPGSTEVQTVTVCGQQVPFGTSLLFRCRQMPSFVLGVELCEDLWSALPPSTFHALAGATVIANLSASDETVGKAEYRRALVANQSARLLCGYLYASAGHGESTTDMVFAGHDLIAEDGSILAETAPFAGDHAETELDCQRMEAERARNTSFEHSAEGYVTVEFDLAPEETVLTRRIDPAPFVPGDPQRRAARCELILKMQADGLAKRLEHAHAKTAVIGISGGLDSCLALLVAVRAMKQLHRPAADVLAVTMPCFGTTKRTRSNAEILCGELGVSFQEIRIANTVRSHFADIGQDETVLDVTFENGQARVRTLELMDLANRTGGLVVGTGDLSELALGWATYNGDHMSMYGVNAGVPKTLVRYLVQYEAEAAATPALHDVLLDILATPVSPELLPAKDGEIAQITEDLVGPYELHDFYLYYVLRCGFGPAKIYRLAKTAFAGRAEYTDAVLYKWLRNFYWRFFAQQFKRSCLPDGPKVGSVTLSPRGDWRMPSDACATLWLAELEQLKPGE
;
A
#
# COMPACT_ATOMS: atom_id res chain seq x y z
N MET A 1 7.33 17.20 -6.95
CA MET A 1 5.86 17.14 -6.74
C MET A 1 5.11 16.42 -7.87
N LYS A 2 5.81 15.89 -8.84
CA LYS A 2 5.22 15.07 -9.92
C LYS A 2 4.55 13.82 -9.33
N ASP A 3 3.44 13.41 -9.92
CA ASP A 3 2.64 12.24 -9.52
C ASP A 3 2.12 12.29 -8.06
N GLY A 4 2.01 13.49 -7.49
CA GLY A 4 1.47 13.71 -6.14
C GLY A 4 2.44 13.43 -4.99
N PHE A 5 3.72 13.23 -5.25
CA PHE A 5 4.72 13.02 -4.20
C PHE A 5 5.24 14.33 -3.64
N LEU A 6 5.09 14.51 -2.33
CA LEU A 6 5.56 15.65 -1.55
C LEU A 6 6.69 15.20 -0.63
N LYS A 7 7.90 15.73 -0.81
CA LYS A 7 8.99 15.49 0.13
C LYS A 7 8.81 16.37 1.37
N ALA A 8 8.73 15.74 2.53
CA ALA A 8 8.39 16.36 3.79
C ALA A 8 9.37 15.94 4.90
N ALA A 9 9.62 16.84 5.85
CA ALA A 9 10.49 16.58 6.99
C ALA A 9 9.94 17.16 8.28
N ALA A 10 10.15 16.43 9.38
CA ALA A 10 9.92 16.86 10.75
C ALA A 10 11.27 16.95 11.48
N PHE A 11 11.50 18.05 12.17
CA PHE A 11 12.80 18.41 12.74
C PHE A 11 12.73 18.63 14.25
N SER A 12 13.81 18.27 14.95
CA SER A 12 14.04 18.56 16.37
C SER A 12 15.36 19.33 16.52
N PRO A 13 15.41 20.64 16.19
CA PRO A 13 16.64 21.42 16.31
C PRO A 13 17.08 21.53 17.76
N ALA A 14 18.39 21.54 17.98
CA ALA A 14 18.94 21.94 19.26
C ALA A 14 18.61 23.40 19.53
N LEU A 15 18.09 23.69 20.72
CA LEU A 15 17.68 25.05 21.07
C LEU A 15 18.31 25.53 22.39
N ARG A 16 18.10 26.81 22.71
CA ARG A 16 18.39 27.44 23.98
C ARG A 16 17.14 28.15 24.48
N VAL A 17 16.73 27.82 25.69
CA VAL A 17 15.53 28.41 26.31
C VAL A 17 15.69 29.95 26.36
N ALA A 18 14.70 30.66 25.80
CA ALA A 18 14.61 32.12 25.69
C ALA A 18 15.65 32.81 24.79
N ASP A 19 16.48 32.06 24.03
CA ASP A 19 17.41 32.62 23.06
C ASP A 19 16.84 32.55 21.64
N CYS A 20 15.90 33.44 21.33
CA CYS A 20 15.16 33.43 20.07
C CYS A 20 16.07 33.58 18.84
N THR A 21 17.17 34.33 18.96
CA THR A 21 18.11 34.56 17.86
C THR A 21 18.86 33.26 17.52
N TYR A 22 19.40 32.57 18.51
CA TYR A 22 20.06 31.29 18.32
C TYR A 22 19.09 30.24 17.74
N ASN A 23 17.88 30.17 18.30
CA ASN A 23 16.89 29.18 17.87
C ASN A 23 16.46 29.41 16.42
N ALA A 24 16.24 30.65 15.99
CA ALA A 24 15.95 30.96 14.60
C ALA A 24 17.09 30.58 13.63
N GLN A 25 18.35 30.76 14.05
CA GLN A 25 19.52 30.32 13.28
C GLN A 25 19.53 28.80 13.10
N GLN A 26 19.27 28.04 14.17
CA GLN A 26 19.20 26.57 14.09
C GLN A 26 18.07 26.09 13.17
N VAL A 27 16.92 26.72 13.22
CA VAL A 27 15.81 26.46 12.28
C VAL A 27 16.25 26.74 10.84
N LEU A 28 16.89 27.88 10.57
CA LEU A 28 17.33 28.24 9.22
C LEU A 28 18.39 27.27 8.67
N GLU A 29 19.37 26.87 9.46
CA GLU A 29 20.44 25.94 9.07
C GLU A 29 19.85 24.59 8.62
N GLN A 30 18.96 24.02 9.41
CA GLN A 30 18.29 22.76 9.07
C GLN A 30 17.39 22.92 7.85
N LEU A 31 16.64 24.03 7.75
CA LEU A 31 15.77 24.32 6.63
C LEU A 31 16.53 24.45 5.31
N GLN A 32 17.66 25.17 5.30
CA GLN A 32 18.52 25.31 4.10
C GLN A 32 19.05 23.96 3.62
N ALA A 33 19.52 23.11 4.54
CA ALA A 33 19.96 21.78 4.22
C ALA A 33 18.81 20.90 3.68
N ALA A 34 17.60 21.03 4.24
CA ALA A 34 16.42 20.31 3.80
C ALA A 34 15.99 20.72 2.37
N VAL A 35 15.99 22.01 2.07
CA VAL A 35 15.64 22.52 0.73
C VAL A 35 16.62 22.01 -0.33
N GLN A 36 17.91 21.90 -0.02
CA GLN A 36 18.89 21.29 -0.92
C GLN A 36 18.62 19.82 -1.23
N ARG A 37 17.96 19.09 -0.30
CA ARG A 37 17.49 17.71 -0.51
C ARG A 37 16.12 17.63 -1.18
N GLY A 38 15.50 18.78 -1.50
CA GLY A 38 14.21 18.88 -2.18
C GLY A 38 12.99 18.82 -1.26
N VAL A 39 13.14 19.09 0.03
CA VAL A 39 12.02 19.18 0.98
C VAL A 39 11.12 20.36 0.65
N LYS A 40 9.83 20.11 0.50
CA LYS A 40 8.80 21.10 0.18
C LYS A 40 7.87 21.41 1.37
N LEU A 41 7.92 20.60 2.44
CA LEU A 41 7.22 20.83 3.70
C LEU A 41 8.18 20.53 4.86
N ALA A 42 8.50 21.54 5.67
CA ALA A 42 9.36 21.46 6.84
C ALA A 42 8.58 21.83 8.10
N VAL A 43 8.51 20.95 9.07
CA VAL A 43 7.78 21.16 10.33
C VAL A 43 8.77 21.17 11.48
N PHE A 44 8.76 22.26 12.26
CA PHE A 44 9.56 22.44 13.47
C PHE A 44 8.68 22.35 14.72
N PRO A 45 9.25 22.12 15.92
CA PRO A 45 8.48 21.91 17.12
C PRO A 45 7.67 23.12 17.60
N GLU A 46 6.73 22.84 18.48
CA GLU A 46 6.02 23.82 19.29
C GLU A 46 7.03 24.70 20.05
N PHE A 47 6.82 26.02 19.98
CA PHE A 47 7.72 27.04 20.58
C PHE A 47 9.21 26.91 20.16
N CYS A 48 9.52 26.35 19.01
CA CYS A 48 10.91 26.20 18.56
C CYS A 48 11.70 27.54 18.49
N LEU A 49 11.01 28.69 18.45
CA LEU A 49 11.67 30.00 18.48
C LEU A 49 12.05 30.48 19.88
N THR A 50 11.39 29.99 20.92
CA THR A 50 11.63 30.42 22.32
C THR A 50 12.16 29.30 23.21
N GLY A 51 11.82 28.06 22.92
CA GLY A 51 11.76 26.92 23.84
C GLY A 51 10.39 26.84 24.51
N TYR A 52 9.90 25.61 24.71
CA TYR A 52 8.64 25.33 25.40
C TYR A 52 8.73 25.62 26.91
N THR A 53 9.89 25.39 27.51
CA THR A 53 10.12 25.45 28.96
C THR A 53 10.43 26.86 29.48
N CYS A 54 9.99 27.90 28.78
CA CYS A 54 10.15 29.29 29.21
C CYS A 54 9.31 29.69 30.43
N GLY A 55 8.25 28.94 30.78
CA GLY A 55 7.40 29.19 31.95
C GLY A 55 6.81 30.62 31.95
N ASP A 56 6.89 31.32 33.08
CA ASP A 56 6.35 32.68 33.19
C ASP A 56 7.13 33.75 32.39
N LEU A 57 8.28 33.40 31.79
CA LEU A 57 8.95 34.29 30.84
C LEU A 57 8.08 34.59 29.62
N PHE A 58 7.15 33.73 29.27
CA PHE A 58 6.16 34.01 28.21
C PHE A 58 5.33 35.27 28.47
N LEU A 59 5.13 35.65 29.73
CA LEU A 59 4.42 36.88 30.11
C LEU A 59 5.29 38.15 29.97
N GLN A 60 6.59 37.98 29.68
CA GLN A 60 7.53 39.09 29.52
C GLN A 60 7.51 39.63 28.09
N ARG A 61 7.29 40.93 27.94
CA ARG A 61 7.31 41.58 26.62
C ARG A 61 8.62 41.37 25.86
N THR A 62 9.73 41.30 26.56
CA THR A 62 11.04 41.04 25.97
C THR A 62 11.09 39.73 25.21
N LEU A 63 10.57 38.63 25.79
CA LEU A 63 10.52 37.32 25.11
C LEU A 63 9.52 37.33 23.95
N GLN A 64 8.35 37.93 24.14
CA GLN A 64 7.34 38.07 23.08
C GLN A 64 7.87 38.84 21.87
N GLN A 65 8.58 39.95 22.12
CA GLN A 65 9.20 40.72 21.04
C GLN A 65 10.34 39.95 20.39
N GLY A 66 11.21 39.32 21.18
CA GLY A 66 12.28 38.46 20.63
C GLY A 66 11.79 37.34 19.73
N ALA A 67 10.64 36.73 20.04
CA ALA A 67 10.01 35.75 19.19
C ALA A 67 9.50 36.35 17.85
N LEU A 68 8.93 37.55 17.89
CA LEU A 68 8.50 38.27 16.68
C LEU A 68 9.70 38.70 15.83
N ASP A 69 10.76 39.21 16.44
CA ASP A 69 11.98 39.64 15.74
C ASP A 69 12.64 38.41 15.06
N ALA A 70 12.64 37.24 15.71
CA ALA A 70 13.12 35.99 15.16
C ALA A 70 12.26 35.52 13.97
N LEU A 71 10.94 35.62 14.06
CA LEU A 71 10.02 35.29 12.97
C LEU A 71 10.25 36.23 11.77
N GLU A 72 10.36 37.54 12.00
CA GLU A 72 10.61 38.53 10.95
C GLU A 72 11.95 38.26 10.24
N TRP A 73 12.97 37.95 11.03
CA TRP A 73 14.29 37.56 10.48
C TRP A 73 14.18 36.31 9.62
N LEU A 74 13.46 35.25 10.06
CA LEU A 74 13.26 34.03 9.28
C LEU A 74 12.49 34.30 7.98
N LEU A 75 11.45 35.16 8.01
CA LEU A 75 10.72 35.58 6.82
C LEU A 75 11.66 36.25 5.80
N ALA A 76 12.60 37.06 6.26
CA ALA A 76 13.58 37.70 5.38
C ALA A 76 14.56 36.68 4.76
N GLN A 77 15.05 35.69 5.55
CA GLN A 77 16.02 34.68 5.11
C GLN A 77 15.40 33.62 4.20
N THR A 78 14.09 33.38 4.31
CA THR A 78 13.39 32.30 3.57
C THR A 78 12.79 32.74 2.23
N ARG A 79 13.00 33.99 1.79
CA ARG A 79 12.42 34.54 0.54
C ARG A 79 12.73 33.73 -0.71
N THR A 80 13.90 33.12 -0.77
CA THR A 80 14.36 32.33 -1.91
C THR A 80 14.18 30.83 -1.72
N LEU A 81 13.72 30.40 -0.56
CA LEU A 81 13.54 28.97 -0.25
C LEU A 81 12.15 28.50 -0.72
N ASP A 82 12.15 27.51 -1.59
CA ASP A 82 10.93 26.96 -2.18
C ASP A 82 10.35 25.81 -1.34
N THR A 83 9.86 26.17 -0.16
CA THR A 83 9.30 25.25 0.83
C THR A 83 8.26 25.94 1.69
N VAL A 84 7.26 25.19 2.15
CA VAL A 84 6.38 25.59 3.24
C VAL A 84 7.05 25.20 4.55
N THR A 85 7.16 26.15 5.46
CA THR A 85 7.84 25.96 6.75
C THR A 85 6.89 26.32 7.89
N LEU A 86 6.82 25.49 8.92
CA LEU A 86 6.03 25.73 10.12
C LEU A 86 6.95 25.88 11.33
N VAL A 87 6.76 26.97 12.09
CA VAL A 87 7.51 27.26 13.30
C VAL A 87 6.58 27.64 14.45
N GLY A 88 6.89 27.18 15.67
CA GLY A 88 6.12 27.46 16.88
C GLY A 88 6.61 28.72 17.60
N LEU A 89 5.67 29.59 18.06
CA LEU A 89 5.98 30.81 18.80
C LEU A 89 4.81 31.27 19.67
N PRO A 90 5.08 32.04 20.75
CA PRO A 90 4.04 32.75 21.48
C PRO A 90 3.62 34.02 20.70
N LEU A 91 2.32 34.28 20.61
CA LEU A 91 1.81 35.47 19.92
C LEU A 91 0.76 36.20 20.76
N LEU A 92 0.95 37.50 20.96
CA LEU A 92 -0.02 38.38 21.61
C LEU A 92 -1.00 38.95 20.58
N VAL A 93 -2.28 38.58 20.68
CA VAL A 93 -3.37 39.08 19.81
C VAL A 93 -4.48 39.69 20.68
N HIS A 94 -4.87 40.91 20.45
CA HIS A 94 -5.94 41.62 21.18
C HIS A 94 -5.81 41.49 22.72
N GLY A 95 -4.57 41.57 23.23
CA GLY A 95 -4.28 41.51 24.68
C GLY A 95 -4.35 40.08 25.28
N LYS A 96 -4.46 39.07 24.47
CA LYS A 96 -4.41 37.66 24.84
C LYS A 96 -3.19 36.99 24.22
N LEU A 97 -2.51 36.13 25.02
CA LEU A 97 -1.36 35.37 24.56
C LEU A 97 -1.80 34.01 24.07
N TYR A 98 -1.29 33.58 22.93
CA TYR A 98 -1.59 32.32 22.29
C TYR A 98 -0.32 31.52 22.02
N ASN A 99 -0.42 30.20 22.10
CA ASN A 99 0.54 29.25 21.58
C ASN A 99 0.21 29.00 20.12
N CYS A 100 1.12 29.33 19.21
CA CYS A 100 0.82 29.39 17.78
C CYS A 100 1.83 28.65 16.91
N ALA A 101 1.35 28.14 15.79
CA ALA A 101 2.14 27.76 14.64
C ALA A 101 2.03 28.84 13.56
N ALA A 102 3.15 29.38 13.10
CA ALA A 102 3.25 30.25 11.93
C ALA A 102 3.58 29.44 10.69
N VAL A 103 2.83 29.61 9.61
CA VAL A 103 3.01 28.95 8.32
C VAL A 103 3.64 29.93 7.35
N LEU A 104 4.87 29.63 6.92
CA LEU A 104 5.69 30.48 6.05
C LEU A 104 5.89 29.84 4.68
N CYS A 105 5.93 30.65 3.63
CA CYS A 105 6.36 30.23 2.31
C CYS A 105 7.03 31.39 1.57
N ARG A 106 8.26 31.22 1.11
CA ARG A 106 9.01 32.20 0.31
C ARG A 106 8.98 33.62 0.91
N GLY A 107 9.21 33.73 2.22
CA GLY A 107 9.22 35.01 2.93
C GLY A 107 7.83 35.62 3.19
N GLN A 108 6.78 34.93 2.84
CA GLN A 108 5.39 35.33 3.16
C GLN A 108 4.89 34.53 4.36
N LEU A 109 4.18 35.21 5.24
CA LEU A 109 3.43 34.58 6.32
C LEU A 109 2.03 34.24 5.78
N LEU A 110 1.76 32.94 5.57
CA LEU A 110 0.50 32.47 4.99
C LEU A 110 -0.65 32.52 6.00
N GLY A 111 -0.36 32.29 7.27
CA GLY A 111 -1.35 32.28 8.34
C GLY A 111 -0.76 31.85 9.67
N ILE A 112 -1.55 32.05 10.72
CA ILE A 112 -1.20 31.69 12.10
C ILE A 112 -2.31 30.79 12.66
N VAL A 113 -1.92 29.61 13.17
CA VAL A 113 -2.83 28.65 13.78
C VAL A 113 -2.56 28.59 15.28
N PRO A 114 -3.49 29.07 16.14
CA PRO A 114 -3.37 28.94 17.59
C PRO A 114 -3.76 27.53 18.06
N LYS A 115 -3.14 27.04 19.14
CA LYS A 115 -3.45 25.75 19.78
C LYS A 115 -4.89 25.71 20.29
N THR A 116 -5.61 24.64 19.99
CA THR A 116 -7.02 24.47 20.37
C THR A 116 -7.15 24.00 21.81
N TYR A 117 -6.44 22.95 22.19
CA TYR A 117 -6.50 22.36 23.52
C TYR A 117 -5.23 22.67 24.30
N LEU A 118 -5.37 23.36 25.43
CA LEU A 118 -4.26 23.70 26.30
C LEU A 118 -4.21 22.69 27.47
N PRO A 119 -3.16 21.85 27.57
CA PRO A 119 -3.02 20.94 28.70
C PRO A 119 -2.83 21.72 29.99
N ASN A 120 -3.56 21.28 31.07
CA ASN A 120 -3.51 21.91 32.38
C ASN A 120 -3.74 20.85 33.44
N TYR A 121 -2.92 19.83 33.41
CA TYR A 121 -2.92 18.67 34.32
C TYR A 121 -1.50 18.09 34.41
N GLY A 122 -1.19 17.35 35.48
CA GLY A 122 0.14 16.78 35.71
C GLY A 122 1.22 17.87 35.72
N GLU A 123 2.21 17.68 34.86
CA GLU A 123 3.34 18.58 34.64
C GLU A 123 3.01 19.80 33.74
N PHE A 124 1.84 19.80 33.10
CA PHE A 124 1.43 20.86 32.18
C PHE A 124 0.52 21.89 32.82
N TYR A 125 0.78 23.19 32.55
CA TYR A 125 0.00 24.30 33.07
C TYR A 125 -0.15 25.46 32.05
N GLU A 126 -0.34 25.13 30.77
CA GLU A 126 -0.40 26.11 29.67
C GLU A 126 -1.51 27.15 29.85
N LYS A 127 -2.65 26.82 30.49
CA LYS A 127 -3.74 27.78 30.80
C LYS A 127 -3.33 28.91 31.72
N ARG A 128 -2.16 28.81 32.37
CA ARG A 128 -1.60 29.89 33.19
C ARG A 128 -1.16 31.06 32.32
N GLN A 129 -0.62 30.79 31.12
CA GLN A 129 -0.05 31.82 30.23
C GLN A 129 -0.91 32.03 28.99
N PHE A 130 -1.54 31.00 28.44
CA PHE A 130 -2.12 31.00 27.09
C PHE A 130 -3.64 30.91 27.08
N THR A 131 -4.22 31.42 25.98
CA THR A 131 -5.64 31.37 25.65
C THR A 131 -5.87 30.34 24.54
N PRO A 132 -6.93 29.50 24.62
CA PRO A 132 -7.26 28.57 23.54
C PRO A 132 -7.59 29.29 22.24
N GLY A 133 -7.22 28.67 21.12
CA GLY A 133 -7.59 29.14 19.79
C GLY A 133 -9.09 29.04 19.51
N SER A 134 -9.59 29.88 18.62
CA SER A 134 -10.98 29.86 18.14
C SER A 134 -11.04 29.33 16.70
N THR A 135 -12.16 28.68 16.35
CA THR A 135 -12.48 28.29 14.98
C THR A 135 -12.83 29.52 14.11
N GLU A 136 -13.23 30.64 14.72
CA GLU A 136 -13.46 31.89 14.01
C GLU A 136 -12.13 32.45 13.50
N VAL A 137 -12.03 32.62 12.18
CA VAL A 137 -10.84 33.17 11.53
C VAL A 137 -10.93 34.66 11.44
N GLN A 138 -9.95 35.37 12.00
CA GLN A 138 -9.82 36.81 11.95
C GLN A 138 -8.53 37.22 11.24
N THR A 139 -8.45 38.44 10.76
CA THR A 139 -7.23 38.99 10.18
C THR A 139 -6.43 39.73 11.25
N VAL A 140 -5.14 39.44 11.36
CA VAL A 140 -4.22 40.10 12.29
C VAL A 140 -2.99 40.64 11.55
N THR A 141 -2.31 41.65 12.14
CA THR A 141 -1.05 42.17 11.59
C THR A 141 0.12 41.57 12.36
N VAL A 142 0.97 40.79 11.68
CA VAL A 142 2.18 40.18 12.24
C VAL A 142 3.36 40.46 11.31
N CYS A 143 4.49 40.93 11.83
CA CYS A 143 5.69 41.28 11.05
C CYS A 143 5.35 42.15 9.80
N GLY A 144 4.44 43.11 9.95
CA GLY A 144 4.00 44.02 8.88
C GLY A 144 3.08 43.37 7.81
N GLN A 145 2.70 42.11 7.95
CA GLN A 145 1.80 41.39 7.03
C GLN A 145 0.40 41.21 7.63
N GLN A 146 -0.63 41.36 6.79
CA GLN A 146 -2.02 41.04 7.15
C GLN A 146 -2.25 39.54 6.88
N VAL A 147 -2.54 38.77 7.93
CA VAL A 147 -2.62 37.31 7.84
C VAL A 147 -3.86 36.77 8.56
N PRO A 148 -4.44 35.66 8.10
CA PRO A 148 -5.51 34.96 8.82
C PRO A 148 -4.95 34.32 10.10
N PHE A 149 -5.75 34.42 11.17
CA PHE A 149 -5.49 33.86 12.49
C PHE A 149 -6.72 33.05 12.95
N GLY A 150 -6.57 31.80 13.25
CA GLY A 150 -7.64 30.91 13.72
C GLY A 150 -7.30 29.43 13.54
N THR A 151 -8.09 28.54 14.12
CA THR A 151 -7.85 27.10 14.03
C THR A 151 -8.43 26.48 12.76
N SER A 152 -9.43 27.12 12.11
CA SER A 152 -10.08 26.63 10.89
C SER A 152 -9.40 27.15 9.62
N LEU A 153 -8.07 26.91 9.51
CA LEU A 153 -7.26 27.30 8.35
C LEU A 153 -6.77 26.06 7.61
N LEU A 154 -6.86 26.11 6.27
CA LEU A 154 -6.19 25.18 5.37
C LEU A 154 -5.24 25.91 4.44
N PHE A 155 -4.14 25.26 4.04
CA PHE A 155 -3.16 25.81 3.13
C PHE A 155 -3.05 24.90 1.91
N ARG A 156 -3.43 25.42 0.71
CA ARG A 156 -3.49 24.64 -0.54
C ARG A 156 -2.40 25.05 -1.52
N CYS A 157 -1.65 24.08 -2.02
CA CYS A 157 -0.69 24.31 -3.09
C CYS A 157 -1.39 24.36 -4.45
N ARG A 158 -1.24 25.48 -5.21
CA ARG A 158 -1.86 25.61 -6.54
C ARG A 158 -1.28 24.63 -7.56
N GLN A 159 0.02 24.36 -7.52
CA GLN A 159 0.72 23.47 -8.47
C GLN A 159 0.53 21.99 -8.17
N MET A 160 0.09 21.65 -6.95
CA MET A 160 -0.27 20.31 -6.54
C MET A 160 -1.54 20.35 -5.69
N PRO A 161 -2.74 20.44 -6.31
CA PRO A 161 -4.01 20.58 -5.60
C PRO A 161 -4.30 19.48 -4.59
N SER A 162 -3.71 18.29 -4.77
CA SER A 162 -3.74 17.19 -3.79
C SER A 162 -2.92 17.48 -2.52
N PHE A 163 -2.09 18.51 -2.48
CA PHE A 163 -1.40 18.95 -1.28
C PHE A 163 -2.21 20.06 -0.59
N VAL A 164 -2.98 19.68 0.41
CA VAL A 164 -3.71 20.57 1.31
C VAL A 164 -3.26 20.31 2.74
N LEU A 165 -2.67 21.32 3.37
CA LEU A 165 -2.11 21.23 4.71
C LEU A 165 -3.11 21.72 5.76
N GLY A 166 -3.34 20.93 6.80
CA GLY A 166 -3.96 21.30 8.07
C GLY A 166 -2.92 21.31 9.18
N VAL A 167 -3.09 22.15 10.20
CA VAL A 167 -2.12 22.36 11.27
C VAL A 167 -2.79 22.22 12.63
N GLU A 168 -2.18 21.47 13.53
CA GLU A 168 -2.56 21.37 14.95
C GLU A 168 -1.31 21.34 15.83
N LEU A 169 -1.48 21.54 17.14
CA LEU A 169 -0.35 21.64 18.06
C LEU A 169 -0.49 20.65 19.21
N CYS A 170 0.50 19.81 19.38
CA CYS A 170 0.78 18.92 20.52
C CYS A 170 -0.48 18.26 21.12
N GLU A 171 -1.03 18.80 22.20
CA GLU A 171 -2.21 18.28 22.93
C GLU A 171 -3.43 18.09 22.03
N ASP A 172 -3.51 18.83 20.94
CA ASP A 172 -4.61 18.69 19.98
C ASP A 172 -4.76 17.24 19.48
N LEU A 173 -3.64 16.53 19.24
CA LEU A 173 -3.67 15.10 18.86
C LEU A 173 -4.12 14.18 20.01
N TRP A 174 -3.78 14.53 21.26
CA TRP A 174 -4.06 13.69 22.43
C TRP A 174 -5.50 13.83 22.91
N SER A 175 -6.21 14.87 22.45
CA SER A 175 -7.60 15.12 22.78
C SER A 175 -8.54 14.03 22.25
N ALA A 176 -9.71 13.89 22.83
CA ALA A 176 -10.72 12.92 22.39
C ALA A 176 -11.24 13.21 20.97
N LEU A 177 -11.19 14.49 20.54
CA LEU A 177 -11.61 14.95 19.21
C LEU A 177 -10.56 15.91 18.64
N PRO A 178 -9.49 15.38 18.02
CA PRO A 178 -8.42 16.19 17.47
C PRO A 178 -8.91 17.14 16.36
N PRO A 179 -8.40 18.39 16.29
CA PRO A 179 -8.70 19.33 15.20
C PRO A 179 -8.39 18.75 13.82
N SER A 180 -7.37 17.91 13.68
CA SER A 180 -7.02 17.21 12.43
C SER A 180 -8.20 16.42 11.85
N THR A 181 -9.14 15.94 12.67
CA THR A 181 -10.37 15.30 12.19
C THR A 181 -11.17 16.25 11.30
N PHE A 182 -11.40 17.46 11.77
CA PHE A 182 -12.12 18.50 11.00
C PHE A 182 -11.31 19.00 9.81
N HIS A 183 -9.98 19.16 9.97
CA HIS A 183 -9.10 19.56 8.86
C HIS A 183 -9.17 18.55 7.71
N ALA A 184 -9.14 17.24 8.02
CA ALA A 184 -9.22 16.21 7.00
C ALA A 184 -10.60 16.18 6.32
N LEU A 185 -11.69 16.31 7.07
CA LEU A 185 -13.04 16.43 6.51
C LEU A 185 -13.20 17.72 5.66
N ALA A 186 -12.51 18.80 6.01
CA ALA A 186 -12.46 20.02 5.21
C ALA A 186 -11.54 19.93 3.98
N GLY A 187 -10.82 18.82 3.80
CA GLY A 187 -10.02 18.54 2.62
C GLY A 187 -8.51 18.46 2.82
N ALA A 188 -7.99 18.63 4.05
CA ALA A 188 -6.55 18.47 4.30
C ALA A 188 -6.10 17.04 4.03
N THR A 189 -5.12 16.87 3.16
CA THR A 189 -4.47 15.59 2.85
C THR A 189 -3.17 15.37 3.62
N VAL A 190 -2.64 16.44 4.21
CA VAL A 190 -1.45 16.42 5.06
C VAL A 190 -1.76 17.18 6.34
N ILE A 191 -1.44 16.59 7.48
CA ILE A 191 -1.53 17.23 8.80
C ILE A 191 -0.12 17.43 9.35
N ALA A 192 0.15 18.63 9.86
CA ALA A 192 1.36 18.94 10.59
C ALA A 192 1.02 19.21 12.06
N ASN A 193 1.68 18.52 12.95
CA ASN A 193 1.58 18.71 14.40
C ASN A 193 2.92 19.16 14.95
N LEU A 194 2.94 20.39 15.48
CA LEU A 194 4.07 20.96 16.17
C LEU A 194 3.93 20.62 17.66
N SER A 195 4.86 19.87 18.21
CA SER A 195 4.78 19.33 19.57
C SER A 195 5.97 19.70 20.44
N ALA A 196 5.68 19.78 21.75
CA ALA A 196 6.67 19.75 22.82
C ALA A 196 6.18 18.75 23.87
N SER A 197 6.29 17.47 23.52
CA SER A 197 5.87 16.37 24.39
C SER A 197 7.06 15.85 25.16
N ASP A 198 7.01 15.92 26.49
CA ASP A 198 8.00 15.30 27.36
C ASP A 198 8.04 13.78 27.16
N GLU A 199 9.11 13.14 27.59
CA GLU A 199 9.29 11.70 27.44
C GLU A 199 9.17 10.99 28.79
N THR A 200 8.34 9.96 28.82
CA THR A 200 8.22 9.01 29.93
C THR A 200 8.23 7.59 29.39
N VAL A 201 8.54 6.61 30.24
CA VAL A 201 8.60 5.20 29.81
C VAL A 201 7.26 4.75 29.21
N GLY A 202 7.29 4.28 27.96
CA GLY A 202 6.12 3.82 27.21
C GLY A 202 5.39 4.91 26.41
N LYS A 203 5.75 6.19 26.57
CA LYS A 203 5.07 7.30 25.87
C LYS A 203 5.41 7.34 24.38
N ALA A 204 6.64 6.95 23.99
CA ALA A 204 7.04 6.88 22.59
C ALA A 204 6.18 5.89 21.79
N GLU A 205 5.93 4.69 22.32
CA GLU A 205 5.08 3.68 21.68
C GLU A 205 3.64 4.16 21.56
N TYR A 206 3.12 4.81 22.61
CA TYR A 206 1.77 5.36 22.58
C TYR A 206 1.63 6.51 21.57
N ARG A 207 2.59 7.44 21.53
CA ARG A 207 2.67 8.53 20.55
C ARG A 207 2.70 7.97 19.12
N ARG A 208 3.54 6.96 18.89
CA ARG A 208 3.64 6.27 17.59
C ARG A 208 2.31 5.65 17.18
N ALA A 209 1.60 5.02 18.11
CA ALA A 209 0.29 4.44 17.86
C ALA A 209 -0.76 5.52 17.55
N LEU A 210 -0.77 6.65 18.27
CA LEU A 210 -1.67 7.77 18.00
C LEU A 210 -1.46 8.35 16.61
N VAL A 211 -0.22 8.66 16.22
CA VAL A 211 0.13 9.23 14.91
C VAL A 211 -0.28 8.29 13.79
N ALA A 212 0.06 7.00 13.91
CA ALA A 212 -0.31 5.99 12.93
C ALA A 212 -1.83 5.84 12.81
N ASN A 213 -2.54 5.77 13.94
CA ASN A 213 -4.00 5.61 13.94
C ASN A 213 -4.71 6.84 13.36
N GLN A 214 -4.28 8.06 13.71
CA GLN A 214 -4.86 9.29 13.20
C GLN A 214 -4.64 9.41 11.69
N SER A 215 -3.43 9.11 11.19
CA SER A 215 -3.13 9.04 9.76
C SER A 215 -4.03 8.04 9.02
N ALA A 216 -4.26 6.85 9.58
CA ALA A 216 -5.11 5.82 9.00
C ALA A 216 -6.59 6.24 8.94
N ARG A 217 -7.13 6.73 10.06
CA ARG A 217 -8.55 7.14 10.15
C ARG A 217 -8.89 8.30 9.23
N LEU A 218 -7.94 9.22 9.07
CA LEU A 218 -8.15 10.44 8.27
C LEU A 218 -7.69 10.30 6.82
N LEU A 219 -7.11 9.14 6.44
CA LEU A 219 -6.54 8.92 5.11
C LEU A 219 -5.66 10.12 4.72
N CYS A 220 -4.62 10.38 5.50
CA CYS A 220 -3.74 11.54 5.33
C CYS A 220 -2.27 11.22 5.61
N GLY A 221 -1.37 12.06 5.09
CA GLY A 221 -0.03 12.18 5.61
C GLY A 221 -0.06 12.91 6.95
N TYR A 222 0.69 12.45 7.95
CA TYR A 222 0.76 13.07 9.27
C TYR A 222 2.21 13.26 9.69
N LEU A 223 2.60 14.53 9.92
CA LEU A 223 3.92 14.89 10.42
C LEU A 223 3.80 15.31 11.89
N TYR A 224 4.64 14.74 12.73
CA TYR A 224 4.75 15.08 14.14
C TYR A 224 6.20 15.49 14.42
N ALA A 225 6.44 16.77 14.70
CA ALA A 225 7.74 17.33 15.05
C ALA A 225 7.76 17.66 16.54
N SER A 226 8.68 17.08 17.31
CA SER A 226 8.70 17.19 18.77
C SER A 226 9.94 17.92 19.27
N ALA A 227 9.77 18.74 20.32
CA ALA A 227 10.89 19.36 21.02
C ALA A 227 11.88 18.29 21.57
N GLY A 228 13.15 18.65 21.56
CA GLY A 228 14.22 17.74 21.97
C GLY A 228 15.32 18.42 22.76
N HIS A 229 16.55 18.28 22.28
CA HIS A 229 17.74 18.78 22.98
C HIS A 229 17.71 20.31 23.17
N GLY A 230 17.95 20.74 24.38
CA GLY A 230 18.08 22.17 24.74
C GLY A 230 16.93 22.75 25.53
N GLU A 231 15.80 22.02 25.65
CA GLU A 231 14.75 22.36 26.62
C GLU A 231 15.25 22.23 28.05
N SER A 232 14.65 22.97 28.99
CA SER A 232 14.99 22.84 30.41
C SER A 232 14.57 21.48 30.94
N THR A 233 15.43 20.89 31.77
CA THR A 233 15.22 19.57 32.38
C THR A 233 14.88 19.68 33.87
N THR A 234 14.14 20.71 34.29
CA THR A 234 13.75 20.88 35.68
C THR A 234 12.97 19.68 36.20
N ASP A 235 11.87 19.33 35.53
CA ASP A 235 11.06 18.15 35.85
C ASP A 235 10.78 17.27 34.61
N MET A 236 10.81 17.85 33.41
CA MET A 236 10.50 17.18 32.13
C MET A 236 11.76 16.96 31.31
N VAL A 237 11.80 15.89 30.52
CA VAL A 237 12.84 15.64 29.53
C VAL A 237 12.19 15.45 28.16
N PHE A 238 12.75 16.06 27.13
CA PHE A 238 12.21 16.05 25.78
C PHE A 238 13.08 15.21 24.84
N ALA A 239 12.48 14.27 24.15
CA ALA A 239 13.21 13.25 23.39
C ALA A 239 13.51 13.59 21.93
N GLY A 240 12.83 14.58 21.36
CA GLY A 240 12.96 14.85 19.91
C GLY A 240 12.49 13.68 19.05
N HIS A 241 11.37 13.06 19.41
CA HIS A 241 10.82 11.91 18.70
C HIS A 241 9.89 12.37 17.56
N ASP A 242 10.46 12.50 16.36
CA ASP A 242 9.77 12.92 15.16
C ASP A 242 9.20 11.73 14.40
N LEU A 243 8.00 11.91 13.82
CA LEU A 243 7.27 10.86 13.13
C LEU A 243 6.64 11.38 11.83
N ILE A 244 6.73 10.60 10.77
CA ILE A 244 5.96 10.83 9.54
C ILE A 244 5.19 9.57 9.19
N ALA A 245 3.87 9.67 9.14
CA ALA A 245 2.97 8.58 8.80
C ALA A 245 2.16 8.88 7.53
N GLU A 246 1.75 7.83 6.82
CA GLU A 246 0.87 7.87 5.67
C GLU A 246 -0.08 6.68 5.72
N ASP A 247 -1.39 6.94 5.74
CA ASP A 247 -2.43 5.89 5.73
C ASP A 247 -2.14 4.77 6.76
N GLY A 248 -1.78 5.17 7.98
CA GLY A 248 -1.50 4.26 9.09
C GLY A 248 -0.11 3.63 9.14
N SER A 249 0.71 3.87 8.14
CA SER A 249 2.08 3.36 8.08
C SER A 249 3.07 4.43 8.51
N ILE A 250 3.94 4.15 9.47
CA ILE A 250 5.08 5.03 9.77
C ILE A 250 6.11 4.87 8.64
N LEU A 251 6.40 5.97 7.96
CA LEU A 251 7.33 6.02 6.83
C LEU A 251 8.74 6.44 7.25
N ALA A 252 8.82 7.36 8.22
CA ALA A 252 10.07 7.83 8.80
C ALA A 252 9.86 8.13 10.29
N GLU A 253 10.87 7.87 11.10
CA GLU A 253 10.83 8.00 12.55
C GLU A 253 12.25 8.23 13.07
N THR A 254 12.43 9.19 14.00
CA THR A 254 13.67 9.31 14.76
C THR A 254 13.62 8.45 16.01
N ALA A 255 14.75 7.90 16.43
CA ALA A 255 14.81 7.30 17.76
C ALA A 255 14.76 8.41 18.84
N PRO A 256 14.06 8.20 19.98
CA PRO A 256 14.11 9.13 21.10
C PRO A 256 15.56 9.48 21.48
N PHE A 257 15.84 10.76 21.70
CA PHE A 257 17.16 11.33 22.05
C PHE A 257 18.24 11.22 20.97
N ALA A 258 17.91 10.88 19.71
CA ALA A 258 18.88 10.76 18.63
C ALA A 258 19.38 12.11 18.09
N GLY A 259 18.61 13.19 18.25
CA GLY A 259 18.96 14.54 17.78
C GLY A 259 19.03 14.67 16.26
N ASP A 260 18.21 13.91 15.53
CA ASP A 260 18.13 13.89 14.06
C ASP A 260 16.77 14.43 13.59
N HIS A 261 16.39 14.18 12.35
CA HIS A 261 15.12 14.55 11.74
C HIS A 261 14.52 13.36 10.98
N ALA A 262 13.20 13.32 10.90
CA ALA A 262 12.49 12.38 10.05
C ALA A 262 12.21 13.03 8.69
N GLU A 263 12.55 12.34 7.58
CA GLU A 263 12.37 12.83 6.21
C GLU A 263 11.88 11.71 5.30
N THR A 264 10.87 11.97 4.48
CA THR A 264 10.33 11.01 3.48
C THR A 264 9.47 11.73 2.44
N GLU A 265 8.96 10.97 1.47
CA GLU A 265 7.98 11.45 0.50
C GLU A 265 6.58 10.95 0.86
N LEU A 266 5.58 11.86 0.94
CA LEU A 266 4.16 11.55 1.08
C LEU A 266 3.49 11.47 -0.29
N ASP A 267 2.56 10.54 -0.47
CA ASP A 267 1.78 10.40 -1.70
C ASP A 267 0.38 11.01 -1.53
N CYS A 268 0.27 12.32 -1.77
CA CYS A 268 -1.00 13.06 -1.61
C CYS A 268 -2.10 12.59 -2.57
N GLN A 269 -1.76 12.18 -3.80
CA GLN A 269 -2.75 11.64 -4.74
C GLN A 269 -3.32 10.30 -4.27
N ARG A 270 -2.52 9.48 -3.60
CA ARG A 270 -3.00 8.24 -2.99
C ARG A 270 -4.07 8.54 -1.95
N MET A 271 -3.86 9.55 -1.10
CA MET A 271 -4.84 9.95 -0.09
C MET A 271 -6.17 10.39 -0.71
N GLU A 272 -6.12 11.19 -1.78
CA GLU A 272 -7.33 11.57 -2.53
C GLU A 272 -8.04 10.35 -3.14
N ALA A 273 -7.31 9.43 -3.76
CA ALA A 273 -7.86 8.22 -4.35
C ALA A 273 -8.53 7.30 -3.31
N GLU A 274 -7.93 7.14 -2.12
CA GLU A 274 -8.52 6.37 -1.03
C GLU A 274 -9.81 7.01 -0.51
N ARG A 275 -9.83 8.34 -0.33
CA ARG A 275 -11.02 9.09 0.08
C ARG A 275 -12.14 9.00 -0.96
N ALA A 276 -11.82 9.12 -2.25
CA ALA A 276 -12.80 8.99 -3.33
C ALA A 276 -13.50 7.61 -3.38
N ARG A 277 -12.85 6.58 -2.90
CA ARG A 277 -13.42 5.22 -2.77
C ARG A 277 -14.20 4.99 -1.49
N ASN A 278 -13.88 5.76 -0.45
CA ASN A 278 -14.49 5.61 0.86
C ASN A 278 -15.76 6.46 0.98
N THR A 279 -16.90 5.85 0.72
CA THR A 279 -18.22 6.54 0.74
C THR A 279 -18.65 7.02 2.13
N SER A 280 -17.97 6.59 3.20
CA SER A 280 -18.19 7.06 4.57
C SER A 280 -17.25 8.19 4.98
N PHE A 281 -16.35 8.62 4.09
CA PHE A 281 -15.49 9.79 4.31
C PHE A 281 -16.21 11.04 3.76
N GLU A 282 -16.94 11.73 4.64
CA GLU A 282 -17.72 12.91 4.28
C GLU A 282 -16.82 14.15 4.11
N HIS A 283 -17.22 15.07 3.26
CA HIS A 283 -16.56 16.36 3.09
C HIS A 283 -17.38 17.46 3.79
N SER A 284 -16.73 18.22 4.68
CA SER A 284 -17.33 19.34 5.39
C SER A 284 -16.30 20.46 5.62
N ALA A 285 -16.40 21.52 4.84
CA ALA A 285 -15.50 22.69 4.90
C ALA A 285 -16.17 23.93 5.51
N GLU A 286 -17.31 23.78 6.18
CA GLU A 286 -18.03 24.91 6.79
C GLU A 286 -17.15 25.59 7.84
N GLY A 287 -17.06 26.92 7.75
CA GLY A 287 -16.23 27.76 8.64
C GLY A 287 -14.73 27.75 8.34
N TYR A 288 -14.26 26.97 7.35
CA TYR A 288 -12.85 26.95 6.98
C TYR A 288 -12.48 28.05 5.98
N VAL A 289 -11.29 28.61 6.18
CA VAL A 289 -10.64 29.53 5.23
C VAL A 289 -9.45 28.81 4.60
N THR A 290 -9.44 28.75 3.27
CA THR A 290 -8.31 28.15 2.52
C THR A 290 -7.39 29.25 2.00
N VAL A 291 -6.12 29.20 2.40
CA VAL A 291 -5.06 30.07 1.92
C VAL A 291 -4.28 29.33 0.83
N GLU A 292 -4.22 29.93 -0.35
CA GLU A 292 -3.47 29.34 -1.47
C GLU A 292 -2.02 29.84 -1.51
N PHE A 293 -1.11 28.95 -1.87
CA PHE A 293 0.31 29.26 -2.03
C PHE A 293 0.91 28.55 -3.24
N ASP A 294 2.12 28.94 -3.62
CA ASP A 294 2.83 28.43 -4.80
C ASP A 294 4.15 27.76 -4.42
N LEU A 295 4.40 26.58 -5.02
CA LEU A 295 5.70 25.89 -5.01
C LEU A 295 6.12 25.56 -6.44
N ALA A 296 7.42 25.48 -6.71
CA ALA A 296 7.91 25.03 -8.00
C ALA A 296 7.55 23.56 -8.26
N PRO A 297 6.99 23.22 -9.42
CA PRO A 297 6.55 21.86 -9.75
C PRO A 297 7.72 20.95 -10.15
N GLU A 298 8.72 20.83 -9.30
CA GLU A 298 9.88 19.97 -9.51
C GLU A 298 9.54 18.48 -9.34
N GLU A 299 10.29 17.62 -10.04
CA GLU A 299 10.19 16.19 -9.83
C GLU A 299 10.82 15.79 -8.48
N THR A 300 10.01 15.18 -7.62
CA THR A 300 10.47 14.66 -6.32
C THR A 300 11.33 13.41 -6.53
N VAL A 301 12.56 13.41 -6.05
CA VAL A 301 13.38 12.19 -5.98
C VAL A 301 12.82 11.28 -4.90
N LEU A 302 12.43 10.07 -5.26
CA LEU A 302 11.90 9.10 -4.30
C LEU A 302 13.05 8.39 -3.58
N THR A 303 13.10 8.56 -2.27
CA THR A 303 14.05 7.87 -1.36
C THR A 303 13.35 6.84 -0.48
N ARG A 304 12.01 6.91 -0.39
CA ARG A 304 11.20 5.93 0.33
C ARG A 304 11.29 4.55 -0.33
N ARG A 305 11.24 3.50 0.48
CA ARG A 305 11.19 2.14 -0.03
C ARG A 305 9.86 1.90 -0.77
N ILE A 306 9.95 1.47 -2.02
CA ILE A 306 8.85 0.91 -2.79
C ILE A 306 9.02 -0.60 -2.81
N ASP A 307 8.04 -1.33 -2.26
CA ASP A 307 8.14 -2.78 -2.16
C ASP A 307 7.91 -3.43 -3.54
N PRO A 308 8.86 -4.20 -4.10
CA PRO A 308 8.68 -4.90 -5.37
C PRO A 308 7.67 -6.04 -5.28
N ALA A 309 7.36 -6.54 -4.09
CA ALA A 309 6.41 -7.63 -3.85
C ALA A 309 5.27 -7.20 -2.90
N PRO A 310 4.40 -6.24 -3.31
CA PRO A 310 3.46 -5.56 -2.41
C PRO A 310 2.40 -6.49 -1.79
N PHE A 311 2.19 -7.68 -2.33
CA PHE A 311 1.30 -8.69 -1.76
C PHE A 311 1.97 -9.56 -0.69
N VAL A 312 3.30 -9.54 -0.61
CA VAL A 312 4.07 -10.41 0.29
C VAL A 312 4.64 -9.61 1.45
N PRO A 313 4.37 -9.97 2.72
CA PRO A 313 4.98 -9.28 3.85
C PRO A 313 6.51 -9.41 3.86
N GLY A 314 7.21 -8.29 4.02
CA GLY A 314 8.67 -8.28 4.10
C GLY A 314 9.22 -8.93 5.38
N ASP A 315 8.50 -8.86 6.49
CA ASP A 315 8.86 -9.47 7.78
C ASP A 315 8.54 -10.97 7.77
N PRO A 316 9.53 -11.86 8.00
CA PRO A 316 9.34 -13.31 7.99
C PRO A 316 8.31 -13.81 8.99
N GLN A 317 8.27 -13.26 10.22
CA GLN A 317 7.28 -13.68 11.24
C GLN A 317 5.86 -13.29 10.85
N ARG A 318 5.67 -12.07 10.37
CA ARG A 318 4.39 -11.61 9.83
C ARG A 318 3.97 -12.40 8.59
N ARG A 319 4.93 -12.84 7.78
CA ARG A 319 4.68 -13.65 6.58
C ARG A 319 4.10 -15.01 6.95
N ALA A 320 4.71 -15.74 7.89
CA ALA A 320 4.22 -17.03 8.35
C ALA A 320 2.79 -16.94 8.92
N ALA A 321 2.53 -15.96 9.80
CA ALA A 321 1.19 -15.73 10.35
C ALA A 321 0.15 -15.39 9.27
N ARG A 322 0.52 -14.63 8.23
CA ARG A 322 -0.36 -14.32 7.10
C ARG A 322 -0.59 -15.52 6.20
N CYS A 323 0.44 -16.34 5.93
CA CYS A 323 0.30 -17.56 5.15
C CYS A 323 -0.73 -18.50 5.81
N GLU A 324 -0.59 -18.76 7.12
CA GLU A 324 -1.55 -19.57 7.85
C GLU A 324 -2.98 -18.98 7.81
N LEU A 325 -3.11 -17.66 7.99
CA LEU A 325 -4.41 -17.00 7.91
C LEU A 325 -5.05 -17.13 6.52
N ILE A 326 -4.29 -16.94 5.45
CA ILE A 326 -4.78 -17.06 4.06
C ILE A 326 -5.24 -18.49 3.78
N LEU A 327 -4.41 -19.50 4.10
CA LEU A 327 -4.77 -20.89 3.93
C LEU A 327 -6.04 -21.26 4.70
N LYS A 328 -6.19 -20.72 5.90
CA LYS A 328 -7.39 -20.89 6.72
C LYS A 328 -8.64 -20.25 6.09
N MET A 329 -8.51 -19.04 5.57
CA MET A 329 -9.61 -18.36 4.86
C MET A 329 -10.03 -19.11 3.59
N GLN A 330 -9.05 -19.62 2.81
CA GLN A 330 -9.31 -20.42 1.62
C GLN A 330 -10.03 -21.73 1.98
N ALA A 331 -9.54 -22.42 3.00
CA ALA A 331 -10.11 -23.68 3.46
C ALA A 331 -11.53 -23.51 4.04
N ASP A 332 -11.77 -22.47 4.83
CA ASP A 332 -13.09 -22.16 5.40
C ASP A 332 -14.13 -21.87 4.32
N GLY A 333 -13.76 -21.06 3.33
CA GLY A 333 -14.63 -20.76 2.19
C GLY A 333 -15.00 -22.03 1.39
N LEU A 334 -14.05 -22.91 1.15
CA LEU A 334 -14.31 -24.20 0.48
C LEU A 334 -15.12 -25.15 1.36
N ALA A 335 -14.80 -25.27 2.63
CA ALA A 335 -15.53 -26.10 3.59
C ALA A 335 -17.02 -25.72 3.64
N LYS A 336 -17.30 -24.41 3.74
CA LYS A 336 -18.67 -23.91 3.71
C LYS A 336 -19.41 -24.24 2.42
N ARG A 337 -18.72 -24.17 1.27
CA ARG A 337 -19.32 -24.51 -0.03
C ARG A 337 -19.63 -25.99 -0.14
N LEU A 338 -18.70 -26.86 0.30
CA LEU A 338 -18.89 -28.32 0.33
C LEU A 338 -20.05 -28.74 1.23
N GLU A 339 -20.13 -28.14 2.42
CA GLU A 339 -21.22 -28.38 3.37
C GLU A 339 -22.57 -27.96 2.80
N HIS A 340 -22.68 -26.74 2.28
CA HIS A 340 -23.92 -26.19 1.74
C HIS A 340 -24.45 -26.96 0.52
N ALA A 341 -23.53 -27.38 -0.36
CA ALA A 341 -23.87 -28.17 -1.54
C ALA A 341 -24.10 -29.66 -1.23
N HIS A 342 -23.92 -30.09 0.02
CA HIS A 342 -23.89 -31.50 0.42
C HIS A 342 -22.96 -32.34 -0.46
N ALA A 343 -21.85 -31.74 -0.91
CA ALA A 343 -20.91 -32.36 -1.82
C ALA A 343 -20.15 -33.51 -1.15
N LYS A 344 -20.18 -34.69 -1.76
CA LYS A 344 -19.50 -35.88 -1.25
C LYS A 344 -17.99 -35.83 -1.54
N THR A 345 -17.60 -35.21 -2.64
CA THR A 345 -16.18 -35.11 -3.04
C THR A 345 -15.81 -33.69 -3.47
N ALA A 346 -14.55 -33.33 -3.29
CA ALA A 346 -13.93 -32.19 -3.95
C ALA A 346 -13.06 -32.71 -5.11
N VAL A 347 -13.41 -32.39 -6.35
CA VAL A 347 -12.72 -32.87 -7.55
C VAL A 347 -11.74 -31.81 -8.01
N ILE A 348 -10.46 -32.15 -8.18
CA ILE A 348 -9.39 -31.21 -8.56
C ILE A 348 -8.57 -31.80 -9.71
N GLY A 349 -8.37 -31.01 -10.76
CA GLY A 349 -7.36 -31.31 -11.77
C GLY A 349 -5.96 -31.06 -11.22
N ILE A 350 -5.12 -32.09 -11.13
CA ILE A 350 -3.75 -31.96 -10.63
C ILE A 350 -2.75 -32.13 -11.77
N SER A 351 -2.06 -31.03 -12.10
CA SER A 351 -1.02 -31.00 -13.13
C SER A 351 0.36 -31.36 -12.58
N GLY A 352 0.55 -31.27 -11.26
CA GLY A 352 1.87 -31.27 -10.62
C GLY A 352 2.55 -29.91 -10.63
N GLY A 353 1.85 -28.86 -11.05
CA GLY A 353 2.28 -27.46 -10.98
C GLY A 353 1.81 -26.77 -9.70
N LEU A 354 2.33 -25.54 -9.50
CA LEU A 354 2.22 -24.76 -8.27
C LEU A 354 0.76 -24.47 -7.85
N ASP A 355 -0.10 -24.07 -8.78
CA ASP A 355 -1.47 -23.62 -8.48
C ASP A 355 -2.38 -24.78 -8.10
N SER A 356 -2.26 -25.90 -8.82
CA SER A 356 -2.99 -27.14 -8.50
C SER A 356 -2.51 -27.74 -7.19
N CYS A 357 -1.23 -27.61 -6.87
CA CYS A 357 -0.66 -28.00 -5.58
C CYS A 357 -1.31 -27.21 -4.43
N LEU A 358 -1.33 -25.87 -4.53
CA LEU A 358 -1.97 -25.04 -3.50
C LEU A 358 -3.45 -25.36 -3.33
N ALA A 359 -4.19 -25.52 -4.44
CA ALA A 359 -5.61 -25.87 -4.39
C ALA A 359 -5.84 -27.23 -3.69
N LEU A 360 -4.97 -28.20 -3.91
CA LEU A 360 -5.02 -29.51 -3.25
C LEU A 360 -4.76 -29.40 -1.75
N LEU A 361 -3.73 -28.64 -1.34
CA LEU A 361 -3.43 -28.38 0.07
C LEU A 361 -4.60 -27.71 0.79
N VAL A 362 -5.22 -26.72 0.14
CA VAL A 362 -6.43 -26.05 0.65
C VAL A 362 -7.60 -27.02 0.78
N ALA A 363 -7.82 -27.91 -0.19
CA ALA A 363 -8.90 -28.89 -0.14
C ALA A 363 -8.71 -29.91 0.99
N VAL A 364 -7.48 -30.36 1.23
CA VAL A 364 -7.16 -31.25 2.37
C VAL A 364 -7.41 -30.54 3.70
N ARG A 365 -7.01 -29.27 3.83
CA ARG A 365 -7.32 -28.44 5.01
C ARG A 365 -8.84 -28.28 5.22
N ALA A 366 -9.61 -28.07 4.14
CA ALA A 366 -11.07 -27.99 4.20
C ALA A 366 -11.72 -29.30 4.68
N MET A 367 -11.26 -30.47 4.17
CA MET A 367 -11.74 -31.76 4.65
C MET A 367 -11.43 -31.98 6.13
N LYS A 368 -10.21 -31.66 6.57
CA LYS A 368 -9.84 -31.71 8.00
C LYS A 368 -10.77 -30.85 8.87
N GLN A 369 -11.11 -29.67 8.40
CA GLN A 369 -12.00 -28.72 9.10
C GLN A 369 -13.44 -29.28 9.21
N LEU A 370 -13.90 -29.99 8.19
CA LEU A 370 -15.18 -30.69 8.16
C LEU A 370 -15.17 -32.04 8.89
N HIS A 371 -14.06 -32.43 9.50
CA HIS A 371 -13.85 -33.76 10.11
C HIS A 371 -14.11 -34.91 9.12
N ARG A 372 -13.73 -34.72 7.87
CA ARG A 372 -13.86 -35.68 6.76
C ARG A 372 -12.49 -36.22 6.37
N PRO A 373 -12.43 -37.44 5.82
CA PRO A 373 -11.17 -38.04 5.36
C PRO A 373 -10.61 -37.27 4.15
N ALA A 374 -9.28 -37.18 4.06
CA ALA A 374 -8.62 -36.59 2.89
C ALA A 374 -8.96 -37.33 1.58
N ALA A 375 -9.31 -38.62 1.66
CA ALA A 375 -9.75 -39.42 0.52
C ALA A 375 -11.05 -38.91 -0.15
N ASP A 376 -11.82 -38.03 0.49
CA ASP A 376 -12.95 -37.33 -0.12
C ASP A 376 -12.50 -36.23 -1.11
N VAL A 377 -11.21 -35.92 -1.19
CA VAL A 377 -10.63 -35.15 -2.28
C VAL A 377 -10.23 -36.10 -3.40
N LEU A 378 -10.81 -35.93 -4.59
CA LEU A 378 -10.48 -36.67 -5.80
C LEU A 378 -9.54 -35.83 -6.68
N ALA A 379 -8.25 -36.11 -6.61
CA ALA A 379 -7.24 -35.52 -7.46
C ALA A 379 -7.13 -36.28 -8.79
N VAL A 380 -7.30 -35.58 -9.90
CA VAL A 380 -7.32 -36.19 -11.23
C VAL A 380 -6.19 -35.63 -12.09
N THR A 381 -5.25 -36.49 -12.49
CA THR A 381 -4.25 -36.13 -13.50
C THR A 381 -4.72 -36.59 -14.88
N MET A 382 -4.57 -35.69 -15.87
CA MET A 382 -5.06 -35.91 -17.22
C MET A 382 -3.95 -35.74 -18.25
N PRO A 383 -3.01 -36.69 -18.35
CA PRO A 383 -1.90 -36.61 -19.31
C PRO A 383 -2.41 -36.48 -20.75
N CYS A 384 -1.82 -35.52 -21.49
CA CYS A 384 -2.03 -35.33 -22.91
C CYS A 384 -0.66 -35.09 -23.58
N PHE A 385 -0.63 -34.37 -24.69
CA PHE A 385 0.56 -34.21 -25.53
C PHE A 385 1.75 -33.49 -24.86
N GLY A 386 1.49 -32.58 -23.91
CA GLY A 386 2.51 -31.75 -23.27
C GLY A 386 2.95 -32.17 -21.86
N THR A 387 2.34 -33.21 -21.27
CA THR A 387 2.61 -33.61 -19.89
C THR A 387 3.98 -34.25 -19.75
N THR A 388 4.82 -33.75 -18.83
CA THR A 388 6.16 -34.28 -18.57
C THR A 388 6.14 -35.40 -17.54
N LYS A 389 7.21 -36.21 -17.50
CA LYS A 389 7.36 -37.29 -16.49
C LYS A 389 7.50 -36.70 -15.08
N ARG A 390 8.19 -35.53 -14.93
CA ARG A 390 8.46 -34.90 -13.65
C ARG A 390 7.17 -34.41 -13.00
N THR A 391 6.36 -33.65 -13.72
CA THR A 391 5.10 -33.09 -13.19
C THR A 391 4.09 -34.17 -12.83
N ARG A 392 4.03 -35.24 -13.66
CA ARG A 392 3.21 -36.44 -13.35
C ARG A 392 3.67 -37.13 -12.07
N SER A 393 4.99 -37.33 -11.90
CA SER A 393 5.54 -37.95 -10.69
C SER A 393 5.27 -37.10 -9.44
N ASN A 394 5.41 -35.76 -9.54
CA ASN A 394 5.11 -34.87 -8.45
C ASN A 394 3.63 -34.94 -8.03
N ALA A 395 2.71 -35.01 -8.99
CA ALA A 395 1.29 -35.15 -8.69
C ALA A 395 0.98 -36.45 -7.94
N GLU A 396 1.58 -37.57 -8.37
CA GLU A 396 1.39 -38.87 -7.74
C GLU A 396 1.94 -38.93 -6.31
N ILE A 397 3.18 -38.47 -6.10
CA ILE A 397 3.83 -38.41 -4.77
C ILE A 397 3.03 -37.51 -3.82
N LEU A 398 2.68 -36.30 -4.28
CA LEU A 398 1.93 -35.32 -3.48
C LEU A 398 0.58 -35.89 -3.02
N CYS A 399 -0.16 -36.54 -3.93
CA CYS A 399 -1.45 -37.15 -3.61
C CYS A 399 -1.31 -38.29 -2.60
N GLY A 400 -0.27 -39.12 -2.76
CA GLY A 400 0.04 -40.23 -1.84
C GLY A 400 0.35 -39.74 -0.42
N GLU A 401 1.22 -38.73 -0.30
CA GLU A 401 1.62 -38.11 0.98
C GLU A 401 0.45 -37.43 1.70
N LEU A 402 -0.47 -36.80 0.96
CA LEU A 402 -1.65 -36.16 1.50
C LEU A 402 -2.82 -37.11 1.78
N GLY A 403 -2.73 -38.40 1.36
CA GLY A 403 -3.78 -39.39 1.54
C GLY A 403 -5.08 -39.10 0.79
N VAL A 404 -5.01 -38.41 -0.33
CA VAL A 404 -6.17 -38.09 -1.18
C VAL A 404 -6.42 -39.23 -2.20
N SER A 405 -7.65 -39.33 -2.71
CA SER A 405 -7.96 -40.24 -3.81
C SER A 405 -7.31 -39.72 -5.11
N PHE A 406 -6.54 -40.57 -5.79
CA PHE A 406 -5.83 -40.21 -7.02
C PHE A 406 -6.32 -41.04 -8.20
N GLN A 407 -6.57 -40.38 -9.34
CA GLN A 407 -6.99 -41.02 -10.57
C GLN A 407 -6.23 -40.43 -11.78
N GLU A 408 -5.72 -41.31 -12.66
CA GLU A 408 -5.18 -40.93 -13.97
C GLU A 408 -6.22 -41.19 -15.07
N ILE A 409 -6.49 -40.17 -15.89
CA ILE A 409 -7.35 -40.26 -17.08
C ILE A 409 -6.56 -39.80 -18.30
N ARG A 410 -6.27 -40.71 -19.22
CA ARG A 410 -5.56 -40.38 -20.48
C ARG A 410 -6.52 -39.80 -21.49
N ILE A 411 -6.52 -38.49 -21.67
CA ILE A 411 -7.48 -37.77 -22.52
C ILE A 411 -7.09 -37.68 -23.99
N ALA A 412 -5.90 -38.15 -24.40
CA ALA A 412 -5.39 -38.00 -25.75
C ALA A 412 -6.35 -38.52 -26.85
N ASN A 413 -7.05 -39.65 -26.59
CA ASN A 413 -8.01 -40.19 -27.56
C ASN A 413 -9.26 -39.33 -27.68
N THR A 414 -9.77 -38.82 -26.56
CA THR A 414 -10.92 -37.90 -26.54
C THR A 414 -10.59 -36.61 -27.29
N VAL A 415 -9.40 -36.06 -27.07
CA VAL A 415 -8.91 -34.85 -27.77
C VAL A 415 -8.79 -35.11 -29.26
N ARG A 416 -8.23 -36.26 -29.70
CA ARG A 416 -8.14 -36.62 -31.12
C ARG A 416 -9.51 -36.80 -31.77
N SER A 417 -10.44 -37.44 -31.10
CA SER A 417 -11.81 -37.54 -31.60
C SER A 417 -12.45 -36.16 -31.79
N HIS A 418 -12.29 -35.27 -30.80
CA HIS A 418 -12.77 -33.89 -30.89
C HIS A 418 -12.09 -33.12 -32.03
N PHE A 419 -10.79 -33.27 -32.21
CA PHE A 419 -10.07 -32.61 -33.33
C PHE A 419 -10.57 -33.11 -34.69
N ALA A 420 -10.82 -34.43 -34.82
CA ALA A 420 -11.40 -34.98 -36.04
C ALA A 420 -12.80 -34.40 -36.34
N ASP A 421 -13.67 -34.26 -35.30
CA ASP A 421 -15.02 -33.72 -35.44
C ASP A 421 -15.03 -32.27 -35.92
N ILE A 422 -14.07 -31.44 -35.47
CA ILE A 422 -13.98 -30.02 -35.85
C ILE A 422 -13.02 -29.76 -37.03
N GLY A 423 -12.37 -30.79 -37.59
CA GLY A 423 -11.41 -30.67 -38.70
C GLY A 423 -10.07 -30.02 -38.31
N GLN A 424 -9.66 -30.08 -37.04
CA GLN A 424 -8.36 -29.61 -36.55
C GLN A 424 -7.27 -30.63 -36.88
N ASP A 425 -6.20 -30.18 -37.53
CA ASP A 425 -5.00 -31.00 -37.77
C ASP A 425 -4.14 -31.05 -36.47
N GLU A 426 -3.84 -32.25 -35.97
CA GLU A 426 -3.03 -32.47 -34.76
C GLU A 426 -1.60 -31.91 -34.92
N THR A 427 -1.12 -31.70 -36.13
CA THR A 427 0.23 -31.13 -36.36
C THR A 427 0.27 -29.60 -36.31
N VAL A 428 -0.89 -28.93 -36.30
CA VAL A 428 -1.01 -27.48 -36.21
C VAL A 428 -1.16 -27.09 -34.74
N LEU A 429 -0.04 -26.67 -34.14
CA LEU A 429 0.07 -26.32 -32.72
C LEU A 429 -0.39 -24.87 -32.46
N ASP A 430 -1.65 -24.57 -32.75
CA ASP A 430 -2.27 -23.25 -32.59
C ASP A 430 -3.12 -23.17 -31.29
N VAL A 431 -3.80 -22.04 -31.12
CA VAL A 431 -4.71 -21.80 -29.98
C VAL A 431 -5.85 -22.83 -29.91
N THR A 432 -6.28 -23.42 -31.04
CA THR A 432 -7.32 -24.47 -31.07
C THR A 432 -6.78 -25.75 -30.46
N PHE A 433 -5.53 -26.10 -30.81
CA PHE A 433 -4.85 -27.27 -30.26
C PHE A 433 -4.69 -27.17 -28.73
N GLU A 434 -4.28 -26.00 -28.20
CA GLU A 434 -4.13 -25.80 -26.77
C GLU A 434 -5.49 -25.80 -26.06
N ASN A 435 -6.44 -24.97 -26.55
CA ASN A 435 -7.75 -24.81 -25.90
C ASN A 435 -8.61 -26.08 -25.96
N GLY A 436 -8.48 -26.88 -27.01
CA GLY A 436 -9.16 -28.18 -27.12
C GLY A 436 -8.80 -29.12 -25.95
N GLN A 437 -7.52 -29.24 -25.65
CA GLN A 437 -7.03 -30.05 -24.52
C GLN A 437 -7.55 -29.51 -23.17
N ALA A 438 -7.47 -28.19 -22.94
CA ALA A 438 -7.92 -27.59 -21.68
C ALA A 438 -9.42 -27.79 -21.45
N ARG A 439 -10.25 -27.67 -22.51
CA ARG A 439 -11.71 -27.92 -22.41
C ARG A 439 -12.05 -29.37 -22.15
N VAL A 440 -11.35 -30.34 -22.79
CA VAL A 440 -11.55 -31.75 -22.50
C VAL A 440 -11.20 -32.07 -21.04
N ARG A 441 -10.12 -31.49 -20.48
CA ARG A 441 -9.81 -31.64 -19.05
C ARG A 441 -10.96 -31.15 -18.16
N THR A 442 -11.54 -30.01 -18.46
CA THR A 442 -12.66 -29.45 -17.72
C THR A 442 -13.93 -30.31 -17.85
N LEU A 443 -14.22 -30.83 -19.05
CA LEU A 443 -15.34 -31.75 -19.28
C LEU A 443 -15.23 -32.98 -18.37
N GLU A 444 -14.07 -33.64 -18.37
CA GLU A 444 -13.83 -34.83 -17.52
C GLU A 444 -14.01 -34.51 -16.02
N LEU A 445 -13.49 -33.37 -15.53
CA LEU A 445 -13.64 -32.98 -14.12
C LEU A 445 -15.08 -32.70 -13.74
N MET A 446 -15.86 -32.03 -14.60
CA MET A 446 -17.27 -31.70 -14.35
C MET A 446 -18.14 -32.98 -14.29
N ASP A 447 -17.92 -33.92 -15.20
CA ASP A 447 -18.65 -35.17 -15.24
C ASP A 447 -18.26 -36.10 -14.08
N LEU A 448 -16.98 -36.09 -13.67
CA LEU A 448 -16.54 -36.81 -12.47
C LEU A 448 -17.19 -36.23 -11.20
N ALA A 449 -17.29 -34.89 -11.09
CA ALA A 449 -18.00 -34.26 -9.97
C ALA A 449 -19.46 -34.68 -9.94
N ASN A 450 -20.14 -34.72 -11.07
CA ASN A 450 -21.51 -35.21 -11.16
C ASN A 450 -21.63 -36.68 -10.72
N ARG A 451 -20.75 -37.54 -11.24
CA ARG A 451 -20.74 -38.99 -10.92
C ARG A 451 -20.47 -39.28 -9.44
N THR A 452 -19.61 -38.48 -8.80
CA THR A 452 -19.23 -38.67 -7.40
C THR A 452 -20.09 -37.87 -6.43
N GLY A 453 -21.03 -37.06 -6.92
CA GLY A 453 -21.85 -36.14 -6.11
C GLY A 453 -21.00 -35.06 -5.46
N GLY A 454 -19.97 -34.58 -6.16
CA GLY A 454 -19.01 -33.58 -5.70
C GLY A 454 -19.10 -32.24 -6.41
N LEU A 455 -18.08 -31.43 -6.22
CA LEU A 455 -17.89 -30.18 -6.94
C LEU A 455 -16.44 -30.04 -7.43
N VAL A 456 -16.26 -29.29 -8.53
CA VAL A 456 -14.94 -28.98 -9.09
C VAL A 456 -14.33 -27.78 -8.39
N VAL A 457 -13.12 -27.96 -7.83
CA VAL A 457 -12.31 -26.89 -7.22
C VAL A 457 -11.38 -26.30 -8.27
N GLY A 458 -11.48 -24.98 -8.46
CA GLY A 458 -10.64 -24.25 -9.40
C GLY A 458 -9.26 -23.92 -8.84
N THR A 459 -8.26 -23.98 -9.70
CA THR A 459 -6.85 -23.81 -9.37
C THR A 459 -6.28 -22.47 -9.82
N GLY A 460 -6.91 -21.75 -10.75
CA GLY A 460 -6.43 -20.49 -11.32
C GLY A 460 -6.25 -19.40 -10.26
N ASP A 461 -5.13 -18.68 -10.33
CA ASP A 461 -4.76 -17.63 -9.39
C ASP A 461 -5.13 -16.22 -9.87
N LEU A 462 -4.95 -15.23 -9.00
CA LEU A 462 -5.29 -13.84 -9.27
C LEU A 462 -4.50 -13.25 -10.45
N SER A 463 -3.23 -13.59 -10.61
CA SER A 463 -2.35 -13.07 -11.67
C SER A 463 -2.74 -13.60 -13.04
N GLU A 464 -3.06 -14.89 -13.12
CA GLU A 464 -3.59 -15.50 -14.35
C GLU A 464 -4.93 -14.86 -14.75
N LEU A 465 -5.81 -14.63 -13.77
CA LEU A 465 -7.08 -13.96 -14.01
C LEU A 465 -6.90 -12.51 -14.48
N ALA A 466 -5.90 -11.78 -13.95
CA ALA A 466 -5.59 -10.42 -14.38
C ALA A 466 -5.15 -10.37 -15.85
N LEU A 467 -4.27 -11.29 -16.24
CA LEU A 467 -3.74 -11.37 -17.60
C LEU A 467 -4.68 -12.09 -18.58
N GLY A 468 -5.75 -12.74 -18.07
CA GLY A 468 -6.59 -13.62 -18.84
C GLY A 468 -5.83 -14.82 -19.41
N TRP A 469 -4.79 -15.29 -18.69
CA TRP A 469 -3.97 -16.43 -19.06
C TRP A 469 -4.64 -17.74 -18.63
N ALA A 470 -5.74 -18.04 -19.26
CA ALA A 470 -6.55 -19.22 -19.06
C ALA A 470 -7.42 -19.47 -20.30
N THR A 471 -7.75 -20.71 -20.57
CA THR A 471 -8.69 -21.06 -21.65
C THR A 471 -10.12 -20.77 -21.22
N TYR A 472 -10.81 -19.87 -21.97
CA TYR A 472 -12.22 -19.59 -21.73
C TYR A 472 -13.06 -20.89 -21.83
N ASN A 473 -13.91 -21.11 -20.83
CA ASN A 473 -14.70 -22.35 -20.68
C ASN A 473 -13.83 -23.61 -20.64
N GLY A 474 -12.62 -23.49 -20.14
CA GLY A 474 -11.68 -24.58 -19.86
C GLY A 474 -11.20 -24.47 -18.43
N ASP A 475 -9.90 -24.38 -18.22
CA ASP A 475 -9.26 -24.30 -16.90
C ASP A 475 -9.67 -23.08 -16.06
N HIS A 476 -10.22 -22.01 -16.68
CA HIS A 476 -10.76 -20.87 -15.96
C HIS A 476 -12.11 -21.16 -15.28
N MET A 477 -12.78 -22.27 -15.60
CA MET A 477 -14.09 -22.62 -15.06
C MET A 477 -13.99 -23.66 -13.96
N SER A 478 -14.75 -23.42 -12.89
CA SER A 478 -14.90 -24.34 -11.76
C SER A 478 -16.19 -24.03 -11.00
N MET A 479 -16.51 -24.83 -10.00
CA MET A 479 -17.64 -24.56 -9.12
C MET A 479 -17.24 -23.69 -7.91
N TYR A 480 -15.95 -23.65 -7.57
CA TYR A 480 -15.38 -22.77 -6.55
C TYR A 480 -13.88 -22.58 -6.77
N GLY A 481 -13.41 -21.33 -6.97
CA GLY A 481 -12.01 -21.00 -7.24
C GLY A 481 -11.27 -20.60 -5.97
N VAL A 482 -10.56 -21.54 -5.36
CA VAL A 482 -9.91 -21.31 -4.05
C VAL A 482 -8.73 -20.34 -4.12
N ASN A 483 -8.03 -20.26 -5.27
CA ASN A 483 -6.86 -19.40 -5.46
C ASN A 483 -7.18 -18.05 -6.14
N ALA A 484 -8.44 -17.81 -6.50
CA ALA A 484 -8.84 -16.62 -7.29
C ALA A 484 -8.48 -15.26 -6.66
N GLY A 485 -8.27 -15.22 -5.35
CA GLY A 485 -7.84 -14.04 -4.59
C GLY A 485 -6.35 -14.01 -4.23
N VAL A 486 -5.54 -14.98 -4.70
CA VAL A 486 -4.12 -15.13 -4.34
C VAL A 486 -3.25 -14.86 -5.57
N PRO A 487 -2.37 -13.85 -5.57
CA PRO A 487 -1.45 -13.60 -6.68
C PRO A 487 -0.34 -14.64 -6.74
N LYS A 488 0.22 -14.88 -7.95
CA LYS A 488 1.24 -15.91 -8.23
C LYS A 488 2.46 -15.80 -7.31
N THR A 489 2.91 -14.58 -7.03
CA THR A 489 4.03 -14.36 -6.11
C THR A 489 3.72 -14.87 -4.71
N LEU A 490 2.48 -14.67 -4.22
CA LEU A 490 2.07 -15.14 -2.89
C LEU A 490 1.80 -16.65 -2.88
N VAL A 491 1.32 -17.27 -3.98
CA VAL A 491 1.15 -18.73 -4.10
C VAL A 491 2.46 -19.45 -3.76
N ARG A 492 3.61 -18.96 -4.26
CA ARG A 492 4.93 -19.53 -3.97
C ARG A 492 5.23 -19.56 -2.47
N TYR A 493 4.93 -18.47 -1.77
CA TYR A 493 5.16 -18.38 -0.31
C TYR A 493 4.22 -19.26 0.49
N LEU A 494 2.98 -19.46 0.03
CA LEU A 494 2.02 -20.36 0.68
C LEU A 494 2.48 -21.84 0.55
N VAL A 495 2.93 -22.24 -0.63
CA VAL A 495 3.48 -23.59 -0.83
C VAL A 495 4.80 -23.78 -0.08
N GLN A 496 5.67 -22.76 -0.04
CA GLN A 496 6.88 -22.79 0.77
C GLN A 496 6.56 -22.96 2.27
N TYR A 497 5.58 -22.23 2.78
CA TYR A 497 5.11 -22.35 4.17
C TYR A 497 4.60 -23.77 4.48
N GLU A 498 3.83 -24.38 3.57
CA GLU A 498 3.37 -25.78 3.71
C GLU A 498 4.53 -26.78 3.66
N ALA A 499 5.55 -26.52 2.83
CA ALA A 499 6.75 -27.35 2.79
C ALA A 499 7.51 -27.33 4.12
N GLU A 500 7.68 -26.14 4.71
CA GLU A 500 8.35 -25.97 6.02
C GLU A 500 7.57 -26.64 7.16
N ALA A 501 6.24 -26.75 7.02
CA ALA A 501 5.35 -27.40 7.99
C ALA A 501 5.05 -28.88 7.67
N ALA A 502 5.68 -29.47 6.64
CA ALA A 502 5.38 -30.80 6.15
C ALA A 502 5.64 -31.90 7.21
N ALA A 503 4.69 -32.82 7.33
CA ALA A 503 4.74 -33.91 8.32
C ALA A 503 5.78 -35.00 7.97
N THR A 504 6.14 -35.16 6.69
CA THR A 504 7.08 -36.17 6.19
C THR A 504 8.16 -35.52 5.32
N PRO A 505 9.38 -36.11 5.28
CA PRO A 505 10.42 -35.65 4.35
C PRO A 505 9.98 -35.75 2.88
N ALA A 506 9.21 -36.75 2.50
CA ALA A 506 8.74 -36.93 1.13
C ALA A 506 7.77 -35.82 0.71
N LEU A 507 6.86 -35.41 1.60
CA LEU A 507 5.99 -34.26 1.36
C LEU A 507 6.80 -32.96 1.23
N HIS A 508 7.75 -32.70 2.12
CA HIS A 508 8.67 -31.58 2.05
C HIS A 508 9.38 -31.52 0.69
N ASP A 509 10.00 -32.60 0.29
CA ASP A 509 10.84 -32.67 -0.92
C ASP A 509 10.02 -32.48 -2.20
N VAL A 510 8.82 -33.09 -2.31
CA VAL A 510 7.94 -32.90 -3.47
C VAL A 510 7.42 -31.47 -3.57
N LEU A 511 7.11 -30.81 -2.44
CA LEU A 511 6.69 -29.41 -2.44
C LEU A 511 7.81 -28.48 -2.90
N LEU A 512 9.06 -28.73 -2.50
CA LEU A 512 10.23 -28.01 -2.98
C LEU A 512 10.50 -28.25 -4.47
N ASP A 513 10.32 -29.47 -4.97
CA ASP A 513 10.47 -29.77 -6.39
C ASP A 513 9.40 -29.07 -7.25
N ILE A 514 8.16 -28.98 -6.75
CA ILE A 514 7.08 -28.22 -7.40
C ILE A 514 7.44 -26.73 -7.44
N LEU A 515 7.98 -26.16 -6.34
CA LEU A 515 8.44 -24.77 -6.29
C LEU A 515 9.58 -24.47 -7.27
N ALA A 516 10.46 -25.45 -7.51
CA ALA A 516 11.58 -25.36 -8.45
C ALA A 516 11.17 -25.60 -9.91
N THR A 517 9.93 -26.05 -10.17
CA THR A 517 9.43 -26.31 -11.51
C THR A 517 8.98 -25.02 -12.18
N PRO A 518 9.43 -24.70 -13.41
CA PRO A 518 8.95 -23.54 -14.17
C PRO A 518 7.44 -23.58 -14.41
N VAL A 519 6.79 -22.42 -14.34
CA VAL A 519 5.35 -22.34 -14.63
C VAL A 519 5.10 -22.57 -16.13
N SER A 520 4.28 -23.55 -16.46
CA SER A 520 3.94 -23.92 -17.83
C SER A 520 2.50 -24.46 -17.91
N PRO A 521 1.76 -24.14 -18.97
CA PRO A 521 0.43 -24.71 -19.20
C PRO A 521 0.48 -26.19 -19.66
N GLU A 522 1.65 -26.74 -20.02
CA GLU A 522 1.87 -28.11 -20.50
C GLU A 522 0.87 -28.56 -21.60
N LEU A 523 0.57 -27.68 -22.52
CA LEU A 523 -0.36 -27.93 -23.63
C LEU A 523 0.36 -28.28 -24.94
N LEU A 524 1.57 -27.76 -25.14
CA LEU A 524 2.41 -28.08 -26.29
C LEU A 524 3.26 -29.34 -26.04
N PRO A 525 3.51 -30.17 -27.07
CA PRO A 525 4.36 -31.36 -26.94
C PRO A 525 5.73 -31.00 -26.34
N ALA A 526 6.18 -31.79 -25.35
CA ALA A 526 7.48 -31.63 -24.74
C ALA A 526 8.60 -31.76 -25.79
N LYS A 527 9.60 -30.87 -25.73
CA LYS A 527 10.77 -30.94 -26.59
C LYS A 527 11.90 -31.60 -25.81
N ASP A 528 12.43 -32.71 -26.31
CA ASP A 528 13.50 -33.51 -25.68
C ASP A 528 13.18 -33.94 -24.22
N GLY A 529 11.89 -34.06 -23.87
CA GLY A 529 11.43 -34.44 -22.52
C GLY A 529 11.37 -33.27 -21.54
N GLU A 530 11.68 -32.05 -21.96
CA GLU A 530 11.61 -30.84 -21.16
C GLU A 530 10.37 -29.99 -21.54
N ILE A 531 10.02 -29.04 -20.67
CA ILE A 531 8.92 -28.10 -20.86
C ILE A 531 9.19 -27.25 -22.10
N ALA A 532 8.32 -27.33 -23.10
CA ALA A 532 8.48 -26.61 -24.36
C ALA A 532 8.05 -25.14 -24.30
N GLN A 533 7.27 -24.76 -23.29
CA GLN A 533 6.66 -23.44 -23.19
C GLN A 533 6.73 -22.93 -21.74
N ILE A 534 7.53 -21.90 -21.50
CA ILE A 534 7.58 -21.21 -20.22
C ILE A 534 6.60 -20.02 -20.28
N THR A 535 5.66 -19.98 -19.32
CA THR A 535 4.60 -18.96 -19.31
C THR A 535 5.19 -17.55 -19.26
N GLU A 536 6.18 -17.31 -18.42
CA GLU A 536 6.78 -15.97 -18.23
C GLU A 536 7.52 -15.44 -19.47
N ASP A 537 7.98 -16.30 -20.36
CA ASP A 537 8.56 -15.87 -21.64
C ASP A 537 7.51 -15.23 -22.58
N LEU A 538 6.26 -15.66 -22.46
CA LEU A 538 5.16 -15.22 -23.31
C LEU A 538 4.37 -14.04 -22.73
N VAL A 539 4.07 -14.09 -21.46
CA VAL A 539 3.24 -13.07 -20.82
C VAL A 539 4.05 -12.08 -20.00
N GLY A 540 5.26 -12.40 -19.60
CA GLY A 540 6.17 -11.64 -18.75
C GLY A 540 6.24 -12.15 -17.31
N PRO A 541 7.24 -11.68 -16.54
CA PRO A 541 7.43 -12.07 -15.14
C PRO A 541 6.23 -11.76 -14.26
N TYR A 542 5.73 -12.75 -13.52
CA TYR A 542 4.57 -12.56 -12.65
C TYR A 542 4.82 -11.54 -11.53
N GLU A 543 6.07 -11.39 -11.07
CA GLU A 543 6.35 -10.38 -10.05
C GLU A 543 6.12 -8.94 -10.56
N LEU A 544 6.39 -8.66 -11.85
CA LEU A 544 6.06 -7.37 -12.46
C LEU A 544 4.54 -7.21 -12.59
N HIS A 545 3.84 -8.24 -13.03
CA HIS A 545 2.39 -8.19 -13.20
C HIS A 545 1.66 -8.02 -11.87
N ASP A 546 2.10 -8.70 -10.81
CA ASP A 546 1.55 -8.55 -9.46
C ASP A 546 1.80 -7.15 -8.91
N PHE A 547 3.01 -6.59 -9.15
CA PHE A 547 3.31 -5.20 -8.82
C PHE A 547 2.35 -4.23 -9.54
N TYR A 548 2.19 -4.38 -10.85
CA TYR A 548 1.28 -3.52 -11.64
C TYR A 548 -0.17 -3.67 -11.19
N LEU A 549 -0.62 -4.90 -10.99
CA LEU A 549 -1.98 -5.22 -10.54
C LEU A 549 -2.30 -4.57 -9.20
N TYR A 550 -1.37 -4.61 -8.25
CA TYR A 550 -1.53 -3.98 -6.96
C TYR A 550 -1.78 -2.47 -7.09
N TYR A 551 -0.92 -1.77 -7.81
CA TYR A 551 -1.04 -0.32 -7.95
C TYR A 551 -2.23 0.12 -8.80
N VAL A 552 -2.61 -0.65 -9.81
CA VAL A 552 -3.82 -0.38 -10.60
C VAL A 552 -5.08 -0.53 -9.75
N LEU A 553 -5.23 -1.65 -9.06
CA LEU A 553 -6.49 -1.97 -8.36
C LEU A 553 -6.55 -1.42 -6.94
N ARG A 554 -5.48 -1.58 -6.16
CA ARG A 554 -5.48 -1.13 -4.77
C ARG A 554 -5.32 0.38 -4.66
N CYS A 555 -4.48 0.99 -5.49
CA CYS A 555 -4.15 2.41 -5.41
C CYS A 555 -4.85 3.27 -6.49
N GLY A 556 -5.30 2.68 -7.60
CA GLY A 556 -5.92 3.41 -8.71
C GLY A 556 -4.94 4.29 -9.49
N PHE A 557 -3.65 3.93 -9.49
CA PHE A 557 -2.62 4.72 -10.15
C PHE A 557 -2.67 4.59 -11.66
N GLY A 558 -2.34 5.68 -12.36
CA GLY A 558 -2.15 5.70 -13.80
C GLY A 558 -0.82 5.07 -14.22
N PRO A 559 -0.70 4.73 -15.53
CA PRO A 559 0.47 4.05 -16.09
C PRO A 559 1.80 4.76 -15.84
N ALA A 560 1.85 6.09 -15.97
CA ALA A 560 3.07 6.87 -15.76
C ALA A 560 3.60 6.75 -14.33
N LYS A 561 2.70 6.86 -13.34
CA LYS A 561 3.06 6.72 -11.94
C LYS A 561 3.53 5.30 -11.63
N ILE A 562 2.83 4.27 -12.14
CA ILE A 562 3.21 2.86 -11.94
C ILE A 562 4.58 2.57 -12.56
N TYR A 563 4.85 3.08 -13.76
CA TYR A 563 6.16 2.91 -14.41
C TYR A 563 7.28 3.53 -13.58
N ARG A 564 7.07 4.75 -13.06
CA ARG A 564 8.02 5.42 -12.16
C ARG A 564 8.28 4.62 -10.88
N LEU A 565 7.21 4.11 -10.25
CA LEU A 565 7.34 3.28 -9.04
C LEU A 565 8.07 1.97 -9.33
N ALA A 566 7.81 1.33 -10.48
CA ALA A 566 8.50 0.12 -10.90
C ALA A 566 10.01 0.36 -11.08
N LYS A 567 10.41 1.48 -11.72
CA LYS A 567 11.83 1.86 -11.85
C LYS A 567 12.51 2.01 -10.49
N THR A 568 11.81 2.53 -9.50
CA THR A 568 12.33 2.66 -8.13
C THR A 568 12.38 1.30 -7.41
N ALA A 569 11.30 0.51 -7.50
CA ALA A 569 11.17 -0.76 -6.80
C ALA A 569 12.16 -1.83 -7.29
N PHE A 570 12.43 -1.84 -8.59
CA PHE A 570 13.31 -2.81 -9.25
C PHE A 570 14.70 -2.25 -9.57
N ALA A 571 15.05 -1.07 -9.04
CA ALA A 571 16.37 -0.47 -9.22
C ALA A 571 17.49 -1.43 -8.77
N GLY A 572 18.55 -1.53 -9.59
CA GLY A 572 19.70 -2.41 -9.31
C GLY A 572 19.53 -3.89 -9.72
N ARG A 573 18.37 -4.27 -10.24
CA ARG A 573 18.12 -5.61 -10.81
C ARG A 573 18.37 -5.57 -12.31
N ALA A 574 19.49 -6.20 -12.74
CA ALA A 574 19.97 -6.12 -14.14
C ALA A 574 18.97 -6.65 -15.17
N GLU A 575 18.12 -7.61 -14.80
CA GLU A 575 17.07 -8.18 -15.64
C GLU A 575 15.89 -7.21 -15.90
N TYR A 576 15.71 -6.18 -15.07
CA TYR A 576 14.59 -5.24 -15.16
C TYR A 576 15.03 -3.83 -15.60
N THR A 577 15.52 -3.74 -16.83
CA THR A 577 15.82 -2.45 -17.45
C THR A 577 14.55 -1.62 -17.69
N ASP A 578 14.68 -0.33 -17.88
CA ASP A 578 13.56 0.58 -18.19
C ASP A 578 12.73 0.06 -19.38
N ALA A 579 13.39 -0.47 -20.42
CA ALA A 579 12.73 -1.04 -21.59
C ALA A 579 11.92 -2.31 -21.25
N VAL A 580 12.43 -3.17 -20.37
CA VAL A 580 11.74 -4.39 -19.90
C VAL A 580 10.52 -4.01 -19.07
N LEU A 581 10.66 -3.10 -18.10
CA LEU A 581 9.55 -2.61 -17.29
C LEU A 581 8.46 -1.96 -18.15
N TYR A 582 8.85 -1.13 -19.12
CA TYR A 582 7.92 -0.50 -20.06
C TYR A 582 7.18 -1.55 -20.91
N LYS A 583 7.91 -2.50 -21.51
CA LYS A 583 7.35 -3.59 -22.35
C LYS A 583 6.24 -4.33 -21.61
N TRP A 584 6.52 -4.77 -20.36
CA TRP A 584 5.60 -5.61 -19.63
C TRP A 584 4.45 -4.82 -18.99
N LEU A 585 4.64 -3.56 -18.63
CA LEU A 585 3.55 -2.69 -18.21
C LEU A 585 2.57 -2.42 -19.37
N ARG A 586 3.08 -2.18 -20.58
CA ARG A 586 2.26 -2.02 -21.78
C ARG A 586 1.47 -3.30 -22.09
N ASN A 587 2.13 -4.46 -22.01
CA ASN A 587 1.50 -5.77 -22.19
C ASN A 587 0.43 -6.04 -21.12
N PHE A 588 0.71 -5.70 -19.85
CA PHE A 588 -0.24 -5.81 -18.76
C PHE A 588 -1.54 -5.05 -19.08
N TYR A 589 -1.48 -3.76 -19.42
CA TYR A 589 -2.67 -2.98 -19.74
C TYR A 589 -3.42 -3.52 -20.95
N TRP A 590 -2.70 -3.88 -22.02
CA TRP A 590 -3.33 -4.47 -23.18
C TRP A 590 -4.09 -5.76 -22.84
N ARG A 591 -3.46 -6.68 -22.12
CA ARG A 591 -4.11 -7.94 -21.73
C ARG A 591 -5.23 -7.71 -20.73
N PHE A 592 -5.01 -6.87 -19.75
CA PHE A 592 -5.98 -6.58 -18.70
C PHE A 592 -7.31 -6.09 -19.28
N PHE A 593 -7.29 -5.26 -20.29
CA PHE A 593 -8.48 -4.80 -20.98
C PHE A 593 -9.02 -5.86 -21.96
N ALA A 594 -8.21 -6.38 -22.87
CA ALA A 594 -8.64 -7.31 -23.91
C ALA A 594 -9.22 -8.62 -23.36
N GLN A 595 -8.83 -9.04 -22.15
CA GLN A 595 -9.26 -10.31 -21.56
C GLN A 595 -10.38 -10.16 -20.51
N GLN A 596 -10.99 -8.98 -20.38
CA GLN A 596 -12.05 -8.75 -19.39
C GLN A 596 -13.24 -9.70 -19.54
N PHE A 597 -13.62 -10.10 -20.75
CA PHE A 597 -14.74 -11.02 -20.98
C PHE A 597 -14.58 -12.35 -20.23
N LYS A 598 -13.34 -12.81 -20.00
CA LYS A 598 -13.08 -14.01 -19.20
C LYS A 598 -13.40 -13.79 -17.73
N ARG A 599 -13.13 -12.59 -17.20
CA ARG A 599 -13.41 -12.25 -15.81
C ARG A 599 -14.89 -12.01 -15.51
N SER A 600 -15.69 -11.68 -16.52
CA SER A 600 -17.14 -11.43 -16.37
C SER A 600 -17.92 -12.66 -15.88
N CYS A 601 -17.40 -13.86 -16.05
CA CYS A 601 -18.04 -15.12 -15.66
C CYS A 601 -17.20 -15.93 -14.65
N LEU A 602 -16.34 -15.28 -13.85
CA LEU A 602 -15.54 -15.99 -12.87
C LEU A 602 -16.39 -16.74 -11.84
N PRO A 603 -15.97 -17.97 -11.47
CA PRO A 603 -16.54 -18.70 -10.35
C PRO A 603 -16.47 -17.92 -9.03
N ASP A 604 -17.27 -18.32 -8.06
CA ASP A 604 -17.11 -17.86 -6.68
C ASP A 604 -15.76 -18.29 -6.11
N GLY A 605 -15.22 -17.51 -5.22
CA GLY A 605 -13.97 -17.79 -4.53
C GLY A 605 -13.74 -16.84 -3.36
N PRO A 606 -12.88 -17.17 -2.39
CA PRO A 606 -12.67 -16.35 -1.21
C PRO A 606 -11.85 -15.09 -1.55
N LYS A 607 -12.24 -13.96 -0.98
CA LYS A 607 -11.39 -12.78 -0.95
C LYS A 607 -10.41 -12.88 0.22
N VAL A 608 -9.13 -13.08 -0.07
CA VAL A 608 -8.10 -13.25 0.97
C VAL A 608 -7.20 -12.03 1.16
N GLY A 609 -7.14 -11.14 0.20
CA GLY A 609 -6.31 -9.93 0.22
C GLY A 609 -7.11 -8.66 -0.06
N SER A 610 -6.40 -7.52 -0.14
CA SER A 610 -7.00 -6.21 -0.44
C SER A 610 -7.43 -6.05 -1.90
N VAL A 611 -7.05 -6.98 -2.79
CA VAL A 611 -7.32 -6.94 -4.24
C VAL A 611 -7.99 -8.24 -4.66
N THR A 612 -9.07 -8.15 -5.44
CA THR A 612 -9.70 -9.26 -6.14
C THR A 612 -10.25 -8.80 -7.50
N LEU A 613 -10.44 -9.75 -8.41
CA LEU A 613 -10.99 -9.51 -9.75
C LEU A 613 -12.40 -10.09 -9.90
N SER A 614 -13.03 -10.47 -8.81
CA SER A 614 -14.42 -10.94 -8.84
C SER A 614 -15.35 -9.86 -9.44
N PRO A 615 -16.16 -10.18 -10.44
CA PRO A 615 -17.13 -9.24 -11.03
C PRO A 615 -18.26 -8.85 -10.05
N ARG A 616 -18.39 -9.60 -8.95
CA ARG A 616 -19.33 -9.33 -7.86
C ARG A 616 -18.74 -8.44 -6.76
N GLY A 617 -17.42 -8.27 -6.77
CA GLY A 617 -16.64 -7.59 -5.72
C GLY A 617 -15.94 -6.32 -6.18
N ASP A 618 -14.61 -6.31 -6.09
CA ASP A 618 -13.77 -5.12 -6.18
C ASP A 618 -13.65 -4.51 -7.58
N TRP A 619 -13.82 -5.30 -8.64
CA TRP A 619 -13.56 -4.84 -9.99
C TRP A 619 -14.71 -5.17 -10.97
N ARG A 620 -15.43 -4.14 -11.37
CA ARG A 620 -16.49 -4.24 -12.37
C ARG A 620 -16.10 -3.40 -13.59
N MET A 621 -15.71 -4.05 -14.67
CA MET A 621 -15.32 -3.42 -15.92
C MET A 621 -16.14 -4.01 -17.07
N PRO A 622 -16.63 -3.20 -18.02
CA PRO A 622 -17.27 -3.73 -19.24
C PRO A 622 -16.26 -4.52 -20.07
N SER A 623 -16.70 -5.61 -20.70
CA SER A 623 -15.84 -6.51 -21.47
C SER A 623 -15.29 -5.89 -22.75
N ASP A 624 -15.88 -4.81 -23.22
CA ASP A 624 -15.56 -4.05 -24.43
C ASP A 624 -14.88 -2.71 -24.14
N ALA A 625 -14.41 -2.49 -22.91
CA ALA A 625 -13.64 -1.30 -22.55
C ALA A 625 -12.32 -1.24 -23.32
N CYS A 626 -11.95 -0.06 -23.81
CA CYS A 626 -10.73 0.18 -24.57
C CYS A 626 -9.58 0.65 -23.69
N ALA A 627 -8.37 0.11 -23.89
CA ALA A 627 -7.14 0.51 -23.21
C ALA A 627 -6.50 1.80 -23.77
N THR A 628 -7.12 2.47 -24.74
CA THR A 628 -6.50 3.53 -25.56
C THR A 628 -5.89 4.65 -24.70
N LEU A 629 -6.58 5.11 -23.67
CA LEU A 629 -6.09 6.21 -22.82
C LEU A 629 -4.84 5.79 -22.03
N TRP A 630 -4.85 4.62 -21.44
CA TRP A 630 -3.72 4.08 -20.65
C TRP A 630 -2.49 3.81 -21.52
N LEU A 631 -2.70 3.25 -22.73
CA LEU A 631 -1.61 3.00 -23.68
C LEU A 631 -1.06 4.30 -24.25
N ALA A 632 -1.89 5.31 -24.51
CA ALA A 632 -1.44 6.62 -24.98
C ALA A 632 -0.58 7.36 -23.94
N GLU A 633 -0.92 7.24 -22.64
CA GLU A 633 -0.09 7.78 -21.55
C GLU A 633 1.30 7.10 -21.52
N LEU A 634 1.35 5.77 -21.71
CA LEU A 634 2.62 5.04 -21.78
C LEU A 634 3.47 5.41 -22.98
N GLU A 635 2.88 5.63 -24.15
CA GLU A 635 3.65 5.98 -25.37
C GLU A 635 4.45 7.30 -25.18
N GLN A 636 3.99 8.21 -24.32
CA GLN A 636 4.73 9.43 -24.00
C GLN A 636 5.98 9.19 -23.13
N LEU A 637 6.09 7.99 -22.54
CA LEU A 637 7.15 7.59 -21.61
C LEU A 637 8.09 6.55 -22.22
N LYS A 638 7.90 6.21 -23.51
CA LYS A 638 8.69 5.19 -24.19
C LYS A 638 10.18 5.49 -24.02
N PRO A 639 10.97 4.57 -23.44
CA PRO A 639 12.41 4.73 -23.36
C PRO A 639 13.00 4.97 -24.76
N GLY A 640 13.93 5.90 -24.87
CA GLY A 640 14.67 6.09 -26.12
C GLY A 640 15.37 4.80 -26.55
N GLU A 641 15.38 4.50 -27.82
CA GLU A 641 16.09 3.35 -28.41
C GLU A 641 17.60 3.47 -28.21
#